data_a37f39774cc9bdff17f4207efd81c6eb
#
_entry.id   a37f39774cc9bdff17f4207efd81c6eb
#
_cell.length_a   1.000
_cell.length_b   1.000
_cell.length_c   1.000
_cell.angle_alpha   90.00
_cell.angle_beta   90.00
_cell.angle_gamma   90.00
#
_symmetry.space_group_name_H-M   'P 1'
#
loop_
_entity.id
_entity.type
_entity.pdbx_description
1 polymer ?
#
loop_
_entity_poly.entity_id
_entity_poly.type
_entity_poly.pdbx_seq_one_letter_code
_entity_poly.pdbx_strand_id
1 'polypeptide(L)'
;MQMQMKSRKFFFAALALAAIAFLLRAPITAAAQSAPPPAPAQSGTGATADDPPGRVADLNFLQGSVSFQPAGGGDNDWVAAEVNRPLTTGDQLWSDTDGWVEMEVGSTSVRLGHNTGVSFLNLSDNVIQLQVSAGSVIVRLRQLDPNDAFEVDAPNLAVTLMQPGTYEIDADPDKDVTVVTVVAGAGQVTGGGRSWNITPDQQATFTGTDTLDYSLEDADSLPQTDFEQWSAQRDAMENSAPAPQYVSPETTGSDELDANGTWAPEADYGTVWFPSSVAVGWAPYRFGHWVWIAPWGWTWVDSEPWGFAPFHYGRWAVFGGRWGWVPGPYAAGVRPVYAPALVGWVGGEPGFSFSIVIGGGGGIAWFPLGPREVFMPTYHVSMGYMTRINVTNTVVDRNTVVDVFHNNARNVTYVNQHVNGGVTVVAHDTFVGGRDVSRNVVNVPERDLASAPVNRAGPAAEPTHASVIGESRVSTARPPATVVSRTTVAVRAPAKPQTFHSNGAATTGGQPGQGYRPPSQQGGMQSAPPQNGEGRGNEPNNGRGNVEQPAPQPEQRPAPQPEERPAPQPEQRPAPPPEQPRAQTPSQNARSAPPVRQPTPQEQQSDTAKQQGWQDKHQEVHGSQNTPPPANNQPSHSQPSGGQSGGGHPSGGQGSQGQKPPHR
;
A
#
# COMPACT_ATOMS: atom_id res chain seq x y z
N MET A 1 76.62 -21.71 29.31
CA MET A 1 77.15 -21.01 28.15
C MET A 1 76.42 -21.49 26.88
N GLN A 2 75.11 -21.39 26.86
CA GLN A 2 74.25 -21.80 25.73
C GLN A 2 72.94 -21.00 25.75
N MET A 3 73.03 -19.68 25.61
CA MET A 3 71.83 -18.84 25.60
C MET A 3 72.02 -17.49 24.85
N GLN A 4 72.72 -17.55 23.72
CA GLN A 4 72.90 -16.35 22.89
C GLN A 4 72.95 -16.60 21.37
N MET A 5 72.34 -17.67 20.86
CA MET A 5 72.42 -17.96 19.41
C MET A 5 71.05 -18.16 18.75
N LYS A 6 69.96 -17.73 19.36
CA LYS A 6 68.60 -17.78 18.72
C LYS A 6 68.01 -16.43 18.31
N SER A 7 68.64 -15.31 18.61
CA SER A 7 68.08 -13.97 18.33
C SER A 7 68.51 -13.37 16.99
N ARG A 8 69.47 -13.93 16.27
CA ARG A 8 69.89 -13.33 14.97
C ARG A 8 69.21 -13.87 13.72
N LYS A 9 68.49 -14.99 13.82
CA LYS A 9 67.77 -15.54 12.66
C LYS A 9 66.38 -14.94 12.45
N PHE A 10 65.75 -14.26 13.42
CA PHE A 10 64.46 -13.62 13.29
C PHE A 10 64.53 -12.20 12.70
N PHE A 11 65.67 -11.54 12.73
CA PHE A 11 65.81 -10.17 12.21
C PHE A 11 66.00 -10.12 10.69
N PHE A 12 66.50 -11.18 10.06
CA PHE A 12 66.64 -11.22 8.61
C PHE A 12 65.38 -11.68 7.88
N ALA A 13 64.48 -12.41 8.53
CA ALA A 13 63.20 -12.79 7.95
C ALA A 13 62.18 -11.64 7.93
N ALA A 14 62.27 -10.71 8.88
CA ALA A 14 61.37 -9.53 8.93
C ALA A 14 61.75 -8.46 7.88
N LEU A 15 63.03 -8.38 7.49
CA LEU A 15 63.46 -7.39 6.47
C LEU A 15 63.17 -7.87 5.04
N ALA A 16 63.14 -9.18 4.79
CA ALA A 16 62.79 -9.72 3.47
C ALA A 16 61.29 -9.63 3.16
N LEU A 17 60.41 -9.70 4.16
CA LEU A 17 58.97 -9.54 4.01
C LEU A 17 58.57 -8.08 3.80
N ALA A 18 59.30 -7.10 4.32
CA ALA A 18 59.08 -5.70 4.09
C ALA A 18 59.45 -5.23 2.66
N ALA A 19 60.43 -5.89 2.02
CA ALA A 19 60.88 -5.57 0.66
C ALA A 19 59.94 -6.14 -0.43
N ILE A 20 59.26 -7.25 -0.15
CA ILE A 20 58.27 -7.84 -1.08
C ILE A 20 56.92 -7.08 -1.03
N ALA A 21 56.60 -6.47 0.09
CA ALA A 21 55.36 -5.64 0.21
C ALA A 21 55.47 -4.29 -0.51
N PHE A 22 56.65 -3.84 -0.92
CA PHE A 22 56.85 -2.55 -1.58
C PHE A 22 56.88 -2.66 -3.11
N LEU A 23 56.95 -3.84 -3.69
CA LEU A 23 57.00 -4.06 -5.14
C LEU A 23 55.68 -4.47 -5.78
N LEU A 24 54.59 -4.58 -5.01
CA LEU A 24 53.24 -4.92 -5.49
C LEU A 24 52.20 -3.77 -5.30
N ARG A 25 52.63 -2.56 -5.07
CA ARG A 25 51.77 -1.38 -5.18
C ARG A 25 51.92 -0.76 -6.56
N ALA A 26 51.36 -1.43 -7.57
CA ALA A 26 50.83 -0.74 -8.73
C ALA A 26 49.68 0.15 -8.29
N PRO A 27 49.56 1.43 -8.68
CA PRO A 27 48.37 2.20 -8.44
C PRO A 27 47.25 1.53 -9.22
N ILE A 28 46.37 0.82 -8.53
CA ILE A 28 45.03 0.55 -9.05
C ILE A 28 44.42 1.94 -9.15
N THR A 29 44.39 2.54 -10.34
CA THR A 29 43.48 3.58 -10.67
C THR A 29 42.09 2.98 -10.53
N ALA A 30 41.53 3.05 -9.33
CA ALA A 30 40.11 2.90 -9.15
C ALA A 30 39.49 3.96 -10.07
N ALA A 31 38.92 3.51 -11.18
CA ALA A 31 37.92 4.33 -11.87
C ALA A 31 36.91 4.66 -10.79
N ALA A 32 36.88 5.92 -10.38
CA ALA A 32 35.83 6.44 -9.51
C ALA A 32 34.53 6.18 -10.27
N GLN A 33 33.84 5.12 -9.91
CA GLN A 33 32.41 5.03 -10.17
C GLN A 33 31.86 6.28 -9.51
N SER A 34 31.41 7.23 -10.35
CA SER A 34 30.65 8.35 -9.89
C SER A 34 29.53 7.80 -9.04
N ALA A 35 29.55 8.12 -7.75
CA ALA A 35 28.43 7.82 -6.86
C ALA A 35 27.15 8.27 -7.58
N PRO A 36 26.07 7.49 -7.50
CA PRO A 36 24.80 7.95 -8.03
C PRO A 36 24.53 9.34 -7.46
N PRO A 37 23.97 10.27 -8.24
CA PRO A 37 23.67 11.61 -7.74
C PRO A 37 22.84 11.45 -6.45
N PRO A 38 23.13 12.25 -5.41
CA PRO A 38 22.36 12.19 -4.18
C PRO A 38 20.88 12.35 -4.55
N ALA A 39 20.05 11.48 -4.00
CA ALA A 39 18.60 11.61 -4.13
C ALA A 39 18.23 13.06 -3.82
N PRO A 40 17.43 13.73 -4.63
CA PRO A 40 17.09 15.13 -4.39
C PRO A 40 16.49 15.21 -3.00
N ALA A 41 17.09 16.04 -2.13
CA ALA A 41 16.51 16.40 -0.86
C ALA A 41 15.05 16.78 -1.16
N GLN A 42 14.12 16.15 -0.47
CA GLN A 42 12.71 16.52 -0.55
C GLN A 42 12.60 17.96 -0.05
N SER A 43 12.80 18.92 -0.96
CA SER A 43 12.27 20.25 -0.74
C SER A 43 10.77 20.02 -0.73
N GLY A 44 10.14 20.19 0.44
CA GLY A 44 8.73 20.00 0.64
C GLY A 44 7.89 20.90 -0.26
N THR A 45 7.78 20.53 -1.52
CA THR A 45 6.67 20.95 -2.38
C THR A 45 5.51 20.05 -1.94
N GLY A 46 4.76 20.57 -0.98
CA GLY A 46 3.63 19.86 -0.40
C GLY A 46 2.76 19.24 -1.48
N ALA A 47 2.26 18.04 -1.22
CA ALA A 47 1.12 17.52 -1.95
C ALA A 47 0.08 18.65 -1.99
N THR A 48 -0.43 18.96 -3.17
CA THR A 48 -1.60 19.82 -3.26
C THR A 48 -2.77 19.04 -2.68
N ALA A 49 -3.75 19.71 -2.09
CA ALA A 49 -4.91 19.06 -1.47
C ALA A 49 -5.68 18.11 -2.41
N ASP A 50 -5.32 18.09 -3.69
CA ASP A 50 -5.96 17.31 -4.76
C ASP A 50 -5.15 16.06 -5.19
N ASP A 51 -3.90 15.89 -4.73
CA ASP A 51 -3.12 14.70 -5.05
C ASP A 51 -3.61 13.48 -4.23
N PRO A 52 -3.70 12.28 -4.82
CA PRO A 52 -4.03 11.07 -4.07
C PRO A 52 -2.92 10.72 -3.08
N PRO A 53 -3.23 9.95 -2.01
CA PRO A 53 -2.18 9.44 -1.12
C PRO A 53 -1.13 8.64 -1.88
N GLY A 54 0.13 8.75 -1.47
CA GLY A 54 1.21 7.88 -1.94
C GLY A 54 1.33 6.59 -1.15
N ARG A 55 0.44 6.36 -0.16
CA ARG A 55 0.43 5.23 0.77
C ARG A 55 -0.91 4.53 0.74
N VAL A 56 -0.88 3.21 0.76
CA VAL A 56 -2.04 2.31 0.92
C VAL A 56 -1.65 1.17 1.85
N ALA A 57 -2.63 0.41 2.33
CA ALA A 57 -2.36 -0.86 2.99
C ALA A 57 -2.46 -2.01 1.98
N ASP A 58 -1.62 -3.01 2.17
CA ASP A 58 -1.71 -4.33 1.53
C ASP A 58 -2.38 -5.31 2.49
N LEU A 59 -3.24 -6.17 1.96
CA LEU A 59 -3.78 -7.32 2.66
C LEU A 59 -2.92 -8.53 2.31
N ASN A 60 -1.82 -8.74 3.06
CA ASN A 60 -0.78 -9.68 2.67
C ASN A 60 -0.98 -11.11 3.20
N PHE A 61 -1.80 -11.30 4.24
CA PHE A 61 -2.11 -12.64 4.76
C PHE A 61 -3.57 -12.75 5.21
N LEU A 62 -4.19 -13.86 4.82
CA LEU A 62 -5.55 -14.25 5.19
C LEU A 62 -5.61 -15.73 5.57
N GLN A 63 -6.27 -16.05 6.67
CA GLN A 63 -6.64 -17.40 7.03
C GLN A 63 -8.07 -17.41 7.56
N GLY A 64 -8.83 -18.46 7.27
CA GLY A 64 -10.22 -18.59 7.70
C GLY A 64 -11.19 -17.64 6.98
N SER A 65 -12.25 -17.27 7.66
CA SER A 65 -13.33 -16.45 7.11
C SER A 65 -13.08 -14.98 7.36
N VAL A 66 -12.71 -14.25 6.31
CA VAL A 66 -12.46 -12.81 6.36
C VAL A 66 -13.29 -12.11 5.30
N SER A 67 -13.91 -11.00 5.67
CA SER A 67 -14.75 -10.18 4.79
C SER A 67 -14.21 -8.78 4.65
N PHE A 68 -14.42 -8.23 3.48
CA PHE A 68 -14.05 -6.89 3.08
C PHE A 68 -15.28 -6.10 2.62
N GLN A 69 -15.32 -4.81 2.95
CA GLN A 69 -16.29 -3.88 2.40
C GLN A 69 -15.57 -2.63 1.91
N PRO A 70 -15.75 -2.22 0.64
CA PRO A 70 -15.14 -1.01 0.10
C PRO A 70 -15.76 0.24 0.72
N ALA A 71 -15.01 1.33 0.72
CA ALA A 71 -15.46 2.64 1.17
C ALA A 71 -16.78 3.06 0.51
N GLY A 72 -17.77 3.42 1.35
CA GLY A 72 -19.11 3.79 0.89
C GLY A 72 -19.99 2.62 0.43
N GLY A 73 -19.55 1.39 0.63
CA GLY A 73 -20.35 0.18 0.41
C GLY A 73 -21.56 0.12 1.35
N GLY A 74 -22.62 -0.53 0.89
CA GLY A 74 -23.81 -0.83 1.70
C GLY A 74 -23.75 -2.24 2.29
N ASP A 75 -24.76 -2.61 3.08
CA ASP A 75 -24.81 -3.91 3.78
C ASP A 75 -24.64 -5.13 2.85
N ASN A 76 -24.92 -4.99 1.57
CA ASN A 76 -24.78 -6.07 0.58
C ASN A 76 -23.41 -6.12 -0.09
N ASP A 77 -22.52 -5.20 0.21
CA ASP A 77 -21.20 -5.08 -0.42
C ASP A 77 -20.08 -5.73 0.39
N TRP A 78 -20.43 -6.50 1.44
CA TRP A 78 -19.50 -7.38 2.11
C TRP A 78 -19.17 -8.58 1.23
N VAL A 79 -17.93 -8.67 0.80
CA VAL A 79 -17.38 -9.74 -0.04
C VAL A 79 -16.27 -10.47 0.69
N ALA A 80 -15.91 -11.67 0.24
CA ALA A 80 -14.73 -12.34 0.75
C ALA A 80 -13.50 -11.49 0.49
N ALA A 81 -12.69 -11.27 1.51
CA ALA A 81 -11.43 -10.57 1.39
C ALA A 81 -10.43 -11.37 0.52
N GLU A 82 -9.55 -10.68 -0.18
CA GLU A 82 -8.53 -11.27 -1.03
C GLU A 82 -7.16 -10.63 -0.78
N VAL A 83 -6.10 -11.41 -0.87
CA VAL A 83 -4.72 -10.92 -0.72
C VAL A 83 -4.35 -9.97 -1.85
N ASN A 84 -3.37 -9.13 -1.62
CA ASN A 84 -2.84 -8.12 -2.55
C ASN A 84 -3.87 -7.05 -2.97
N ARG A 85 -5.06 -7.02 -2.37
CA ARG A 85 -5.99 -5.94 -2.61
C ARG A 85 -5.54 -4.70 -1.84
N PRO A 86 -5.25 -3.58 -2.51
CA PRO A 86 -4.96 -2.33 -1.82
C PRO A 86 -6.16 -1.85 -1.02
N LEU A 87 -5.91 -1.51 0.25
CA LEU A 87 -6.89 -0.92 1.15
C LEU A 87 -6.63 0.57 1.33
N THR A 88 -7.69 1.34 1.47
CA THR A 88 -7.65 2.79 1.55
C THR A 88 -8.64 3.34 2.60
N THR A 89 -8.65 4.65 2.79
CA THR A 89 -9.55 5.33 3.72
C THR A 89 -11.01 4.97 3.46
N GLY A 90 -11.69 4.49 4.48
CA GLY A 90 -13.11 4.08 4.45
C GLY A 90 -13.33 2.59 4.21
N ASP A 91 -12.30 1.84 3.83
CA ASP A 91 -12.39 0.39 3.69
C ASP A 91 -12.53 -0.29 5.05
N GLN A 92 -13.28 -1.41 5.09
CA GLN A 92 -13.58 -2.15 6.30
C GLN A 92 -13.25 -3.63 6.14
N LEU A 93 -12.79 -4.24 7.22
CA LEU A 93 -12.51 -5.67 7.33
C LEU A 93 -13.23 -6.26 8.54
N TRP A 94 -13.65 -7.50 8.38
CA TRP A 94 -14.15 -8.35 9.44
C TRP A 94 -13.47 -9.70 9.41
N SER A 95 -12.76 -10.08 10.47
CA SER A 95 -12.30 -11.45 10.70
C SER A 95 -13.33 -12.19 11.56
N ASP A 96 -13.84 -13.33 11.08
CA ASP A 96 -14.81 -14.11 11.82
C ASP A 96 -14.11 -15.01 12.87
N THR A 97 -14.86 -15.93 13.47
CA THR A 97 -14.42 -16.80 14.57
C THR A 97 -13.20 -17.66 14.26
N ASP A 98 -12.88 -17.88 12.99
CA ASP A 98 -11.71 -18.63 12.50
C ASP A 98 -10.73 -17.75 11.71
N GLY A 99 -10.99 -16.43 11.63
CA GLY A 99 -10.26 -15.49 10.79
C GLY A 99 -8.97 -14.99 11.44
N TRP A 100 -7.88 -14.93 10.65
CA TRP A 100 -6.62 -14.26 10.96
C TRP A 100 -6.23 -13.41 9.77
N VAL A 101 -5.78 -12.18 10.05
CA VAL A 101 -5.45 -11.20 9.01
C VAL A 101 -4.11 -10.57 9.34
N GLU A 102 -3.29 -10.34 8.32
CA GLU A 102 -2.19 -9.38 8.39
C GLU A 102 -2.31 -8.39 7.25
N MET A 103 -2.14 -7.13 7.58
CA MET A 103 -2.02 -6.01 6.65
C MET A 103 -0.67 -5.34 6.83
N GLU A 104 -0.13 -4.82 5.73
CA GLU A 104 1.11 -4.06 5.75
C GLU A 104 0.90 -2.64 5.23
N VAL A 105 1.47 -1.64 5.90
CA VAL A 105 1.46 -0.23 5.49
C VAL A 105 2.88 0.30 5.60
N GLY A 106 3.62 0.27 4.51
CA GLY A 106 5.06 0.54 4.55
C GLY A 106 5.77 -0.42 5.50
N SER A 107 6.47 0.11 6.49
CA SER A 107 7.18 -0.69 7.51
C SER A 107 6.31 -1.09 8.70
N THR A 108 5.00 -0.97 8.62
CA THR A 108 4.08 -1.27 9.71
C THR A 108 3.24 -2.48 9.39
N SER A 109 3.22 -3.48 10.29
CA SER A 109 2.31 -4.63 10.21
C SER A 109 1.13 -4.41 11.17
N VAL A 110 -0.08 -4.66 10.68
CA VAL A 110 -1.34 -4.60 11.45
C VAL A 110 -2.01 -5.96 11.36
N ARG A 111 -2.19 -6.60 12.49
CA ARG A 111 -2.75 -7.96 12.59
C ARG A 111 -4.08 -7.96 13.30
N LEU A 112 -5.02 -8.74 12.80
CA LEU A 112 -6.35 -8.90 13.37
C LEU A 112 -6.52 -10.34 13.87
N GLY A 113 -6.95 -10.46 15.12
CA GLY A 113 -7.41 -11.73 15.69
C GLY A 113 -8.83 -12.08 15.27
N HIS A 114 -9.39 -13.12 15.90
CA HIS A 114 -10.76 -13.58 15.64
C HIS A 114 -11.80 -12.52 16.06
N ASN A 115 -12.95 -12.53 15.41
CA ASN A 115 -14.10 -11.66 15.72
C ASN A 115 -13.73 -10.17 15.76
N THR A 116 -12.84 -9.75 14.88
CA THR A 116 -12.28 -8.39 14.87
C THR A 116 -12.83 -7.58 13.71
N GLY A 117 -13.38 -6.40 14.04
CA GLY A 117 -13.86 -5.43 13.07
C GLY A 117 -12.95 -4.21 13.02
N VAL A 118 -12.40 -3.91 11.84
CA VAL A 118 -11.49 -2.79 11.63
C VAL A 118 -11.93 -1.96 10.42
N SER A 119 -11.74 -0.64 10.48
CA SER A 119 -11.81 0.23 9.32
C SER A 119 -10.70 1.27 9.32
N PHE A 120 -10.27 1.69 8.12
CA PHE A 120 -9.33 2.79 7.96
C PHE A 120 -10.09 4.12 8.00
N LEU A 121 -10.00 4.86 9.10
CA LEU A 121 -10.58 6.19 9.21
C LEU A 121 -9.77 7.25 8.46
N ASN A 122 -8.46 7.07 8.40
CA ASN A 122 -7.55 7.89 7.61
C ASN A 122 -6.30 7.10 7.25
N LEU A 123 -6.06 6.93 5.96
CA LEU A 123 -4.83 6.36 5.43
C LEU A 123 -4.28 7.34 4.39
N SER A 124 -3.33 8.14 4.81
CA SER A 124 -2.71 9.21 4.02
C SER A 124 -1.19 9.17 4.15
N ASP A 125 -0.49 10.09 3.49
CA ASP A 125 0.97 10.12 3.53
C ASP A 125 1.55 10.24 4.94
N ASN A 126 0.83 10.91 5.85
CA ASN A 126 1.33 11.22 7.20
C ASN A 126 0.45 10.68 8.35
N VAL A 127 -0.71 10.08 8.05
CA VAL A 127 -1.62 9.60 9.08
C VAL A 127 -2.07 8.18 8.75
N ILE A 128 -1.95 7.30 9.73
CA ILE A 128 -2.63 6.02 9.77
C ILE A 128 -3.57 6.07 10.97
N GLN A 129 -4.89 6.04 10.72
CA GLN A 129 -5.91 6.04 11.74
C GLN A 129 -6.83 4.85 11.51
N LEU A 130 -6.82 3.91 12.45
CA LEU A 130 -7.62 2.70 12.43
C LEU A 130 -8.75 2.82 13.44
N GLN A 131 -9.92 2.34 13.09
CA GLN A 131 -11.00 2.05 14.01
C GLN A 131 -11.00 0.56 14.33
N VAL A 132 -11.01 0.20 15.60
CA VAL A 132 -11.25 -1.16 16.09
C VAL A 132 -12.62 -1.16 16.76
N SER A 133 -13.64 -1.65 16.07
CA SER A 133 -15.02 -1.63 16.59
C SER A 133 -15.31 -2.78 17.55
N ALA A 134 -14.56 -3.87 17.47
CA ALA A 134 -14.57 -5.03 18.37
C ALA A 134 -13.36 -5.92 18.07
N GLY A 135 -12.94 -6.75 19.03
CA GLY A 135 -11.90 -7.75 18.87
C GLY A 135 -10.50 -7.23 19.14
N SER A 136 -9.49 -7.92 18.60
CA SER A 136 -8.08 -7.74 18.96
C SER A 136 -7.24 -7.34 17.75
N VAL A 137 -6.40 -6.31 17.91
CA VAL A 137 -5.45 -5.84 16.91
C VAL A 137 -4.06 -5.75 17.52
N ILE A 138 -3.06 -6.34 16.84
CA ILE A 138 -1.64 -6.10 17.14
C ILE A 138 -1.05 -5.22 16.04
N VAL A 139 -0.42 -4.11 16.44
CA VAL A 139 0.31 -3.21 15.57
C VAL A 139 1.79 -3.33 15.87
N ARG A 140 2.58 -3.73 14.86
CA ARG A 140 4.03 -3.66 14.89
C ARG A 140 4.51 -2.48 14.06
N LEU A 141 4.87 -1.41 14.73
CA LEU A 141 5.37 -0.16 14.14
C LEU A 141 6.90 -0.18 14.13
N ARG A 142 7.51 -0.47 12.97
CA ARG A 142 8.98 -0.55 12.85
C ARG A 142 9.64 0.81 12.72
N GLN A 143 8.95 1.77 12.09
CA GLN A 143 9.41 3.15 11.92
C GLN A 143 8.25 4.13 12.13
N LEU A 144 8.56 5.30 12.67
CA LEU A 144 7.62 6.42 12.81
C LEU A 144 8.37 7.71 12.50
N ASP A 145 8.05 8.32 11.39
CA ASP A 145 8.63 9.62 11.03
C ASP A 145 8.11 10.72 11.95
N PRO A 146 8.90 11.77 12.24
CA PRO A 146 8.50 12.83 13.17
C PRO A 146 7.21 13.57 12.79
N ASN A 147 6.82 13.53 11.51
CA ASN A 147 5.59 14.15 11.01
C ASN A 147 4.45 13.15 10.85
N ASP A 148 4.69 11.88 11.09
CA ASP A 148 3.68 10.83 10.98
C ASP A 148 2.91 10.67 12.29
N ALA A 149 1.68 10.23 12.16
CA ALA A 149 0.81 9.90 13.27
C ALA A 149 0.18 8.52 13.05
N PHE A 150 0.23 7.70 14.09
CA PHE A 150 -0.51 6.45 14.12
C PHE A 150 -1.49 6.47 15.30
N GLU A 151 -2.78 6.27 15.03
CA GLU A 151 -3.86 6.28 16.01
C GLU A 151 -4.74 5.05 15.82
N VAL A 152 -5.14 4.43 16.92
CA VAL A 152 -6.10 3.34 16.97
C VAL A 152 -7.28 3.77 17.83
N ASP A 153 -8.46 3.82 17.24
CA ASP A 153 -9.69 4.29 17.85
C ASP A 153 -10.56 3.10 18.27
N ALA A 154 -10.76 2.96 19.57
CA ALA A 154 -11.62 1.96 20.17
C ALA A 154 -12.95 2.57 20.65
N PRO A 155 -13.96 1.78 21.07
CA PRO A 155 -15.28 2.29 21.44
C PRO A 155 -15.26 3.32 22.58
N ASN A 156 -14.36 3.21 23.53
CA ASN A 156 -14.31 4.07 24.71
C ASN A 156 -13.01 4.90 24.85
N LEU A 157 -12.01 4.67 23.99
CA LEU A 157 -10.73 5.40 24.04
C LEU A 157 -10.05 5.41 22.65
N ALA A 158 -9.06 6.28 22.50
CA ALA A 158 -8.12 6.30 21.39
C ALA A 158 -6.70 6.09 21.88
N VAL A 159 -5.90 5.35 21.12
CA VAL A 159 -4.49 5.08 21.39
C VAL A 159 -3.63 5.74 20.32
N THR A 160 -2.79 6.70 20.72
CA THR A 160 -1.77 7.27 19.83
C THR A 160 -0.45 6.54 20.08
N LEU A 161 0.12 5.92 19.03
CA LEU A 161 1.42 5.26 19.10
C LEU A 161 2.52 6.32 18.98
N MET A 162 3.36 6.43 20.01
CA MET A 162 4.31 7.54 20.15
C MET A 162 5.72 7.20 19.67
N GLN A 163 6.04 5.93 19.55
CA GLN A 163 7.36 5.41 19.20
C GLN A 163 7.24 4.12 18.38
N PRO A 164 8.26 3.73 17.62
CA PRO A 164 8.36 2.37 17.11
C PRO A 164 8.25 1.33 18.22
N GLY A 165 7.49 0.26 17.97
CA GLY A 165 7.20 -0.76 18.98
C GLY A 165 6.12 -1.74 18.57
N THR A 166 5.67 -2.55 19.53
CA THR A 166 4.58 -3.51 19.37
C THR A 166 3.49 -3.20 20.38
N TYR A 167 2.27 -3.10 19.89
CA TYR A 167 1.09 -2.64 20.63
C TYR A 167 -0.06 -3.59 20.35
N GLU A 168 -0.77 -4.00 21.40
CA GLU A 168 -2.02 -4.75 21.28
C GLU A 168 -3.18 -3.95 21.84
N ILE A 169 -4.29 -3.94 21.14
CA ILE A 169 -5.51 -3.26 21.53
C ILE A 169 -6.66 -4.25 21.40
N ASP A 170 -7.28 -4.59 22.56
CA ASP A 170 -8.41 -5.50 22.65
C ASP A 170 -9.65 -4.70 23.03
N ALA A 171 -10.62 -4.66 22.16
CA ALA A 171 -11.88 -3.96 22.37
C ALA A 171 -13.02 -4.96 22.63
N ASP A 172 -13.56 -4.95 23.86
CA ASP A 172 -14.80 -5.65 24.22
C ASP A 172 -15.91 -4.61 24.45
N PRO A 173 -16.61 -4.25 23.39
CA PRO A 173 -17.60 -3.19 23.49
C PRO A 173 -18.87 -3.58 24.25
N ASP A 174 -19.16 -4.86 24.42
CA ASP A 174 -20.33 -5.33 25.17
C ASP A 174 -20.13 -5.20 26.68
N LYS A 175 -18.86 -5.04 27.09
CA LYS A 175 -18.49 -4.79 28.48
C LYS A 175 -18.00 -3.35 28.73
N ASP A 176 -17.94 -2.50 27.70
CA ASP A 176 -17.31 -1.17 27.73
C ASP A 176 -15.86 -1.25 28.23
N VAL A 177 -15.10 -2.25 27.78
CA VAL A 177 -13.71 -2.51 28.15
C VAL A 177 -12.81 -2.42 26.95
N THR A 178 -11.70 -1.72 27.10
CA THR A 178 -10.55 -1.81 26.16
C THR A 178 -9.28 -2.09 26.96
N VAL A 179 -8.54 -3.10 26.51
CA VAL A 179 -7.21 -3.43 27.04
C VAL A 179 -6.16 -2.92 26.07
N VAL A 180 -5.15 -2.23 26.59
CA VAL A 180 -4.02 -1.71 25.80
C VAL A 180 -2.73 -2.28 26.37
N THR A 181 -2.06 -3.12 25.58
CA THR A 181 -0.77 -3.71 25.95
C THR A 181 0.33 -3.07 25.10
N VAL A 182 1.37 -2.55 25.76
CA VAL A 182 2.57 -2.03 25.11
C VAL A 182 3.72 -3.00 25.40
N VAL A 183 3.99 -3.85 24.40
CA VAL A 183 5.13 -4.80 24.48
C VAL A 183 6.44 -4.07 24.28
N ALA A 184 6.48 -3.12 23.36
CA ALA A 184 7.62 -2.24 23.11
C ALA A 184 7.12 -0.89 22.62
N GLY A 185 7.91 0.17 22.82
CA GLY A 185 7.57 1.54 22.42
C GLY A 185 6.92 2.35 23.53
N ALA A 186 6.04 3.27 23.19
CA ALA A 186 5.25 4.07 24.13
C ALA A 186 3.94 4.49 23.47
N GLY A 187 2.83 4.36 24.18
CA GLY A 187 1.49 4.74 23.75
C GLY A 187 0.87 5.80 24.65
N GLN A 188 0.04 6.66 24.06
CA GLN A 188 -0.81 7.57 24.82
C GLN A 188 -2.28 7.19 24.60
N VAL A 189 -2.95 6.81 25.67
CA VAL A 189 -4.39 6.52 25.70
C VAL A 189 -5.15 7.78 26.02
N THR A 190 -6.20 8.09 25.28
CA THR A 190 -7.09 9.24 25.52
C THR A 190 -8.54 8.79 25.54
N GLY A 191 -9.26 9.07 26.61
CA GLY A 191 -10.67 8.72 26.79
C GLY A 191 -11.24 9.31 28.07
N GLY A 192 -12.56 9.40 28.19
CA GLY A 192 -13.21 9.94 29.40
C GLY A 192 -12.71 11.33 29.82
N GLY A 193 -12.25 12.15 28.86
CA GLY A 193 -11.69 13.48 29.11
C GLY A 193 -10.31 13.51 29.77
N ARG A 194 -9.58 12.40 29.78
CA ARG A 194 -8.24 12.24 30.37
C ARG A 194 -7.28 11.57 29.39
N SER A 195 -5.99 11.63 29.69
CA SER A 195 -4.93 10.93 28.95
C SER A 195 -3.97 10.23 29.90
N TRP A 196 -3.51 9.05 29.47
CA TRP A 196 -2.55 8.20 30.18
C TRP A 196 -1.42 7.82 29.23
N ASN A 197 -0.20 7.76 29.74
CA ASN A 197 0.93 7.21 28.99
C ASN A 197 1.15 5.77 29.45
N ILE A 198 1.21 4.86 28.47
CA ILE A 198 1.51 3.45 28.70
C ILE A 198 2.91 3.20 28.16
N THR A 199 3.75 2.62 29.00
CA THR A 199 5.16 2.34 28.70
C THR A 199 5.37 0.84 28.40
N PRO A 200 6.57 0.43 27.94
CA PRO A 200 6.83 -0.97 27.66
C PRO A 200 6.51 -1.89 28.84
N ASP A 201 6.14 -3.11 28.54
CA ASP A 201 5.79 -4.20 29.45
C ASP A 201 4.56 -3.90 30.33
N GLN A 202 3.76 -2.89 29.98
CA GLN A 202 2.52 -2.55 30.64
C GLN A 202 1.29 -3.01 29.87
N GLN A 203 0.37 -3.66 30.57
CA GLN A 203 -1.00 -3.87 30.14
C GLN A 203 -1.94 -3.01 30.97
N ALA A 204 -2.73 -2.17 30.31
CA ALA A 204 -3.68 -1.26 30.94
C ALA A 204 -5.11 -1.63 30.52
N THR A 205 -5.96 -2.00 31.49
CA THR A 205 -7.39 -2.26 31.27
C THR A 205 -8.17 -1.00 31.60
N PHE A 206 -8.96 -0.51 30.65
CA PHE A 206 -9.84 0.64 30.77
C PHE A 206 -11.29 0.20 30.73
N THR A 207 -12.08 0.63 31.69
CA THR A 207 -13.51 0.26 31.82
C THR A 207 -14.37 1.53 31.90
N GLY A 208 -15.48 1.53 31.17
CA GLY A 208 -16.45 2.62 31.13
C GLY A 208 -16.38 3.43 29.84
N THR A 209 -17.20 4.47 29.71
CA THR A 209 -17.33 5.32 28.50
C THR A 209 -17.06 6.79 28.81
N ASP A 210 -17.94 7.48 29.54
CA ASP A 210 -17.82 8.90 29.85
C ASP A 210 -16.70 9.19 30.87
N THR A 211 -16.48 8.25 31.77
CA THR A 211 -15.36 8.23 32.71
C THR A 211 -14.72 6.86 32.66
N LEU A 212 -13.38 6.85 32.58
CA LEU A 212 -12.64 5.61 32.53
C LEU A 212 -11.98 5.31 33.87
N ASP A 213 -12.30 4.15 34.42
CA ASP A 213 -11.47 3.50 35.44
C ASP A 213 -10.38 2.70 34.75
N TYR A 214 -9.19 2.61 35.37
CA TYR A 214 -8.11 1.84 34.78
C TYR A 214 -7.31 1.07 35.84
N SER A 215 -6.79 -0.09 35.44
CA SER A 215 -5.80 -0.87 36.19
C SER A 215 -4.57 -1.11 35.31
N LEU A 216 -3.41 -1.29 35.96
CA LEU A 216 -2.15 -1.65 35.31
C LEU A 216 -1.71 -3.02 35.82
N GLU A 217 -1.26 -3.84 34.87
CA GLU A 217 -0.64 -5.13 35.13
C GLU A 217 0.70 -5.21 34.37
N ASP A 218 1.57 -6.11 34.84
CA ASP A 218 2.82 -6.44 34.17
C ASP A 218 2.51 -7.41 33.04
N ALA A 219 2.70 -6.98 31.79
CA ALA A 219 2.38 -7.78 30.61
C ALA A 219 3.23 -9.05 30.54
N ASP A 220 4.51 -9.01 30.96
CA ASP A 220 5.40 -10.18 30.97
C ASP A 220 4.95 -11.26 31.97
N SER A 221 4.12 -10.90 32.95
CA SER A 221 3.58 -11.86 33.91
C SER A 221 2.37 -12.64 33.40
N LEU A 222 1.81 -12.26 32.24
CA LEU A 222 0.63 -12.87 31.66
C LEU A 222 1.00 -14.00 30.67
N PRO A 223 0.19 -15.05 30.56
CA PRO A 223 0.40 -16.06 29.54
C PRO A 223 0.10 -15.49 28.15
N GLN A 224 0.99 -15.76 27.20
CA GLN A 224 0.74 -15.38 25.80
C GLN A 224 -0.47 -16.08 25.23
N THR A 225 -1.30 -15.32 24.52
CA THR A 225 -2.43 -15.82 23.73
C THR A 225 -1.95 -16.51 22.44
N ASP A 226 -2.81 -17.29 21.79
CA ASP A 226 -2.51 -17.87 20.47
C ASP A 226 -2.29 -16.76 19.42
N PHE A 227 -2.94 -15.60 19.57
CA PHE A 227 -2.80 -14.45 18.69
C PHE A 227 -1.43 -13.81 18.82
N GLU A 228 -0.96 -13.55 20.04
CA GLU A 228 0.38 -13.05 20.29
C GLU A 228 1.47 -14.01 19.81
N GLN A 229 1.28 -15.32 20.02
CA GLN A 229 2.24 -16.33 19.54
C GLN A 229 2.30 -16.36 18.01
N TRP A 230 1.16 -16.31 17.32
CA TRP A 230 1.13 -16.20 15.86
C TRP A 230 1.79 -14.91 15.38
N SER A 231 1.48 -13.78 16.00
CA SER A 231 2.09 -12.48 15.70
C SER A 231 3.63 -12.53 15.85
N ALA A 232 4.13 -13.13 16.92
CA ALA A 232 5.56 -13.29 17.13
C ALA A 232 6.25 -14.19 16.08
N GLN A 233 5.54 -15.21 15.56
CA GLN A 233 6.05 -16.04 14.47
C GLN A 233 6.15 -15.24 13.16
N ARG A 234 5.16 -14.41 12.85
CA ARG A 234 5.21 -13.49 11.71
C ARG A 234 6.40 -12.52 11.84
N ASP A 235 6.58 -11.92 13.02
CA ASP A 235 7.71 -11.04 13.32
C ASP A 235 9.06 -11.71 13.07
N ALA A 236 9.20 -12.98 13.46
CA ALA A 236 10.44 -13.73 13.26
C ALA A 236 10.72 -13.97 11.76
N MET A 237 9.69 -14.20 10.94
CA MET A 237 9.82 -14.33 9.49
C MET A 237 10.26 -13.01 8.86
N GLU A 238 9.58 -11.91 9.15
CA GLU A 238 9.93 -10.57 8.66
C GLU A 238 11.36 -10.15 9.06
N ASN A 239 11.77 -10.41 10.31
CA ASN A 239 13.10 -10.07 10.79
C ASN A 239 14.23 -10.87 10.11
N SER A 240 13.93 -12.04 9.55
CA SER A 240 14.90 -12.90 8.86
C SER A 240 15.03 -12.59 7.36
N ALA A 241 14.17 -11.74 6.82
CA ALA A 241 14.10 -11.44 5.40
C ALA A 241 15.26 -10.53 4.94
N PRO A 242 15.95 -10.82 3.82
CA PRO A 242 16.99 -9.98 3.23
C PRO A 242 16.47 -8.80 2.38
N ALA A 243 15.20 -8.75 2.01
CA ALA A 243 14.62 -7.70 1.15
C ALA A 243 14.95 -6.26 1.58
N PRO A 244 15.00 -5.90 2.88
CA PRO A 244 15.37 -4.56 3.31
C PRO A 244 16.76 -4.07 2.88
N GLN A 245 17.63 -4.96 2.38
CA GLN A 245 18.91 -4.55 1.80
C GLN A 245 18.79 -4.01 0.37
N TYR A 246 17.72 -4.33 -0.34
CA TYR A 246 17.55 -4.06 -1.76
C TYR A 246 16.40 -3.09 -2.06
N VAL A 247 15.42 -3.01 -1.16
CA VAL A 247 14.27 -2.11 -1.28
C VAL A 247 14.09 -1.28 -0.02
N SER A 248 13.41 -0.14 -0.14
CA SER A 248 13.03 0.64 1.04
C SER A 248 12.13 -0.20 1.96
N PRO A 249 12.37 -0.22 3.29
CA PRO A 249 11.45 -0.85 4.23
C PRO A 249 10.03 -0.23 4.21
N GLU A 250 9.88 0.96 3.60
CA GLU A 250 8.59 1.61 3.39
C GLU A 250 7.90 1.16 2.08
N THR A 251 8.42 0.13 1.40
CA THR A 251 7.75 -0.49 0.24
C THR A 251 6.76 -1.52 0.72
N THR A 252 5.49 -1.16 0.80
CA THR A 252 4.40 -2.06 1.20
C THR A 252 4.40 -3.33 0.36
N GLY A 253 4.23 -4.50 0.97
CA GLY A 253 4.23 -5.82 0.30
C GLY A 253 5.63 -6.36 -0.03
N SER A 254 6.69 -5.78 0.52
CA SER A 254 8.05 -6.25 0.26
C SER A 254 8.47 -7.44 1.10
N ASP A 255 7.83 -7.68 2.23
CA ASP A 255 8.17 -8.74 3.19
C ASP A 255 7.92 -10.15 2.61
N GLU A 256 7.02 -10.30 1.63
CA GLU A 256 6.71 -11.57 0.96
C GLU A 256 7.69 -11.95 -0.16
N LEU A 257 8.59 -11.05 -0.58
CA LEU A 257 9.49 -11.29 -1.72
C LEU A 257 10.51 -12.40 -1.45
N ASP A 258 11.08 -12.45 -0.25
CA ASP A 258 12.18 -13.34 0.07
C ASP A 258 11.77 -14.81 0.15
N ALA A 259 10.55 -15.08 0.57
CA ALA A 259 9.99 -16.42 0.58
C ALA A 259 9.65 -16.93 -0.83
N ASN A 260 9.44 -16.02 -1.79
CA ASN A 260 8.87 -16.33 -3.09
C ASN A 260 9.81 -16.08 -4.27
N GLY A 261 11.03 -15.58 -4.04
CA GLY A 261 11.95 -15.25 -5.10
C GLY A 261 13.43 -15.24 -4.72
N THR A 262 14.25 -14.81 -5.65
CA THR A 262 15.70 -14.69 -5.46
C THR A 262 16.20 -13.36 -5.99
N TRP A 263 17.12 -12.75 -5.25
CA TRP A 263 17.80 -11.53 -5.65
C TRP A 263 19.09 -11.86 -6.40
N ALA A 264 19.30 -11.22 -7.56
CA ALA A 264 20.52 -11.38 -8.35
C ALA A 264 21.01 -10.03 -8.89
N PRO A 265 22.32 -9.81 -8.96
CA PRO A 265 22.88 -8.59 -9.53
C PRO A 265 22.76 -8.61 -11.06
N GLU A 266 22.30 -7.50 -11.65
CA GLU A 266 22.24 -7.24 -13.09
C GLU A 266 23.02 -5.97 -13.43
N ALA A 267 23.79 -6.02 -14.51
CA ALA A 267 24.81 -4.99 -14.81
C ALA A 267 24.25 -3.57 -14.95
N ASP A 268 23.07 -3.43 -15.57
CA ASP A 268 22.48 -2.14 -15.93
C ASP A 268 21.47 -1.61 -14.89
N TYR A 269 21.03 -2.46 -13.96
CA TYR A 269 19.89 -2.16 -13.08
C TYR A 269 20.16 -2.44 -11.60
N GLY A 270 21.33 -2.95 -11.23
CA GLY A 270 21.66 -3.30 -9.86
C GLY A 270 21.05 -4.64 -9.46
N THR A 271 20.56 -4.75 -8.22
CA THR A 271 19.97 -5.99 -7.73
C THR A 271 18.52 -6.10 -8.20
N VAL A 272 18.19 -7.21 -8.85
CA VAL A 272 16.88 -7.53 -9.43
C VAL A 272 16.29 -8.73 -8.73
N TRP A 273 15.00 -8.72 -8.48
CA TRP A 273 14.27 -9.85 -7.90
C TRP A 273 13.65 -10.71 -8.99
N PHE A 274 13.77 -12.04 -8.84
CA PHE A 274 13.21 -13.01 -9.77
C PHE A 274 12.29 -13.97 -9.02
N PRO A 275 11.01 -14.12 -9.43
CA PRO A 275 10.11 -15.07 -8.80
C PRO A 275 10.65 -16.50 -8.99
N SER A 276 10.56 -17.30 -7.93
CA SER A 276 11.09 -18.67 -7.92
C SER A 276 10.22 -19.66 -8.68
N SER A 277 8.91 -19.45 -8.66
CA SER A 277 7.93 -20.31 -9.31
C SER A 277 6.81 -19.48 -9.92
N VAL A 278 6.61 -19.60 -11.22
CA VAL A 278 5.52 -18.96 -11.96
C VAL A 278 4.88 -19.95 -12.95
N ALA A 279 3.63 -19.76 -13.27
CA ALA A 279 2.90 -20.59 -14.21
C ALA A 279 3.49 -20.51 -15.64
N VAL A 280 3.27 -21.55 -16.45
CA VAL A 280 3.66 -21.52 -17.85
C VAL A 280 2.91 -20.41 -18.59
N GLY A 281 3.66 -19.57 -19.32
CA GLY A 281 3.10 -18.39 -20.00
C GLY A 281 2.83 -17.20 -19.09
N TRP A 282 3.34 -17.23 -17.87
CA TRP A 282 3.28 -16.13 -16.95
C TRP A 282 4.01 -14.88 -17.49
N ALA A 283 3.39 -13.75 -17.32
CA ALA A 283 3.98 -12.43 -17.49
C ALA A 283 3.38 -11.49 -16.44
N PRO A 284 4.06 -10.43 -16.06
CA PRO A 284 3.53 -9.45 -15.12
C PRO A 284 2.18 -8.90 -15.57
N TYR A 285 1.25 -8.67 -14.64
CA TYR A 285 -0.12 -8.19 -14.86
C TYR A 285 -0.96 -9.13 -15.73
N ARG A 286 -0.80 -10.45 -15.58
CA ARG A 286 -1.56 -11.47 -16.29
C ARG A 286 -2.29 -12.46 -15.39
N PHE A 287 -1.78 -12.71 -14.19
CA PHE A 287 -2.36 -13.65 -13.24
C PHE A 287 -2.97 -12.87 -12.07
N GLY A 288 -4.20 -12.42 -12.26
CA GLY A 288 -4.92 -11.55 -11.36
C GLY A 288 -6.10 -10.91 -12.09
N HIS A 289 -6.57 -9.77 -11.60
CA HIS A 289 -7.70 -9.07 -12.16
C HIS A 289 -7.62 -7.57 -11.90
N TRP A 290 -8.49 -6.81 -12.60
CA TRP A 290 -8.59 -5.36 -12.45
C TRP A 290 -9.78 -5.00 -11.57
N VAL A 291 -9.56 -4.11 -10.60
CA VAL A 291 -10.60 -3.50 -9.77
C VAL A 291 -10.57 -1.99 -9.90
N TRP A 292 -11.65 -1.33 -9.50
CA TRP A 292 -11.70 0.12 -9.44
C TRP A 292 -11.57 0.58 -7.99
N ILE A 293 -10.49 1.30 -7.67
CA ILE A 293 -10.23 1.86 -6.33
C ILE A 293 -10.07 3.37 -6.45
N ALA A 294 -10.96 4.13 -5.80
CA ALA A 294 -10.83 5.59 -5.73
C ALA A 294 -9.68 5.97 -4.77
N PRO A 295 -8.90 7.03 -5.07
CA PRO A 295 -9.04 7.95 -6.20
C PRO A 295 -8.29 7.54 -7.47
N TRP A 296 -7.52 6.44 -7.47
CA TRP A 296 -6.61 6.06 -8.56
C TRP A 296 -7.32 5.46 -9.78
N GLY A 297 -8.48 4.86 -9.58
CA GLY A 297 -9.22 4.19 -10.65
C GLY A 297 -8.79 2.75 -10.86
N TRP A 298 -8.54 2.35 -12.09
CA TRP A 298 -8.18 0.97 -12.42
C TRP A 298 -6.88 0.53 -11.76
N THR A 299 -7.00 -0.47 -10.91
CA THR A 299 -5.96 -0.99 -10.03
C THR A 299 -5.81 -2.48 -10.25
N TRP A 300 -4.59 -2.96 -10.31
CA TRP A 300 -4.28 -4.39 -10.45
C TRP A 300 -4.30 -5.08 -9.08
N VAL A 301 -4.92 -6.26 -9.00
CA VAL A 301 -4.84 -7.18 -7.88
C VAL A 301 -4.26 -8.49 -8.40
N ASP A 302 -3.06 -8.84 -7.96
CA ASP A 302 -2.36 -10.03 -8.41
C ASP A 302 -2.77 -11.25 -7.57
N SER A 303 -2.76 -12.44 -8.17
CA SER A 303 -3.14 -13.69 -7.50
C SER A 303 -1.97 -14.40 -6.81
N GLU A 304 -0.73 -13.98 -7.08
CA GLU A 304 0.45 -14.57 -6.47
C GLU A 304 0.63 -14.04 -5.03
N PRO A 305 1.10 -14.83 -4.07
CA PRO A 305 1.22 -14.40 -2.67
C PRO A 305 2.21 -13.24 -2.45
N TRP A 306 3.09 -12.97 -3.41
CA TRP A 306 4.06 -11.87 -3.43
C TRP A 306 3.60 -10.72 -4.33
N GLY A 307 2.34 -10.72 -4.72
CA GLY A 307 1.79 -9.92 -5.82
C GLY A 307 1.51 -8.45 -5.51
N PHE A 308 2.02 -7.89 -4.41
CA PHE A 308 1.79 -6.47 -4.13
C PHE A 308 2.96 -5.59 -4.56
N ALA A 309 4.10 -5.68 -3.91
CA ALA A 309 5.23 -4.78 -4.17
C ALA A 309 5.66 -4.74 -5.65
N PRO A 310 5.84 -5.87 -6.37
CA PRO A 310 6.31 -5.83 -7.75
C PRO A 310 5.31 -5.27 -8.77
N PHE A 311 4.05 -5.10 -8.39
CA PHE A 311 3.01 -4.57 -9.26
C PHE A 311 2.64 -3.12 -8.97
N HIS A 312 2.98 -2.63 -7.79
CA HIS A 312 2.66 -1.26 -7.37
C HIS A 312 3.90 -0.38 -7.25
N TYR A 313 5.09 -0.97 -7.28
CA TYR A 313 6.39 -0.29 -7.21
C TYR A 313 7.36 -0.85 -8.25
N GLY A 314 8.46 -0.13 -8.50
CA GLY A 314 9.51 -0.61 -9.41
C GLY A 314 9.08 -0.74 -10.88
N ARG A 315 9.76 -1.62 -11.60
CA ARG A 315 9.53 -1.90 -13.03
C ARG A 315 9.88 -3.35 -13.35
N TRP A 316 9.35 -3.88 -14.46
CA TRP A 316 9.64 -5.21 -14.94
C TRP A 316 10.51 -5.20 -16.20
N ALA A 317 11.44 -6.15 -16.32
CA ALA A 317 12.24 -6.36 -17.53
C ALA A 317 12.55 -7.85 -17.72
N VAL A 318 12.99 -8.22 -18.93
CA VAL A 318 13.37 -9.60 -19.26
C VAL A 318 14.88 -9.74 -19.25
N PHE A 319 15.39 -10.66 -18.44
CA PHE A 319 16.79 -11.01 -18.29
C PHE A 319 17.01 -12.48 -18.65
N GLY A 320 17.73 -12.73 -19.74
CA GLY A 320 17.97 -14.10 -20.18
C GLY A 320 16.70 -14.92 -20.45
N GLY A 321 15.63 -14.28 -20.89
CA GLY A 321 14.33 -14.91 -21.17
C GLY A 321 13.42 -15.08 -19.92
N ARG A 322 13.81 -14.55 -18.75
CA ARG A 322 13.02 -14.56 -17.52
C ARG A 322 12.62 -13.14 -17.12
N TRP A 323 11.39 -12.98 -16.67
CA TRP A 323 10.95 -11.73 -16.06
C TRP A 323 11.64 -11.52 -14.72
N GLY A 324 12.19 -10.32 -14.52
CA GLY A 324 12.76 -9.85 -13.27
C GLY A 324 12.19 -8.49 -12.89
N TRP A 325 11.95 -8.30 -11.62
CA TRP A 325 11.48 -7.03 -11.06
C TRP A 325 12.67 -6.17 -10.62
N VAL A 326 12.74 -4.98 -11.18
CA VAL A 326 13.73 -3.96 -10.84
C VAL A 326 13.11 -3.01 -9.83
N PRO A 327 13.48 -3.04 -8.55
CA PRO A 327 12.95 -2.12 -7.56
C PRO A 327 13.31 -0.68 -7.90
N GLY A 328 12.60 0.26 -7.31
CA GLY A 328 12.96 1.68 -7.37
C GLY A 328 14.32 1.94 -6.70
N PRO A 329 14.90 3.13 -6.92
CA PRO A 329 16.15 3.49 -6.27
C PRO A 329 15.96 3.53 -4.75
N TYR A 330 16.77 2.75 -4.02
CA TYR A 330 16.77 2.78 -2.56
C TYR A 330 17.47 4.04 -2.05
N ALA A 331 16.78 4.83 -1.28
CA ALA A 331 17.34 5.95 -0.55
C ALA A 331 16.75 5.99 0.86
N ALA A 332 17.61 6.03 1.86
CA ALA A 332 17.18 6.07 3.25
C ALA A 332 16.28 7.31 3.52
N GLY A 333 15.17 7.10 4.20
CA GLY A 333 14.19 8.14 4.51
C GLY A 333 13.32 8.59 3.31
N VAL A 334 13.38 7.88 2.19
CA VAL A 334 12.47 8.12 1.05
C VAL A 334 11.43 7.01 1.01
N ARG A 335 10.16 7.38 1.17
CA ARG A 335 9.02 6.50 1.01
C ARG A 335 8.67 6.38 -0.46
N PRO A 336 8.63 5.16 -1.04
CA PRO A 336 8.12 4.95 -2.40
C PRO A 336 6.66 5.36 -2.51
N VAL A 337 6.29 5.96 -3.64
CA VAL A 337 4.91 6.36 -3.92
C VAL A 337 4.19 5.20 -4.59
N TYR A 338 3.07 4.80 -4.00
CA TYR A 338 2.20 3.77 -4.54
C TYR A 338 1.64 4.13 -5.92
N ALA A 339 1.58 3.15 -6.82
CA ALA A 339 0.91 3.24 -8.11
C ALA A 339 -0.13 2.12 -8.27
N PRO A 340 -1.33 2.40 -8.82
CA PRO A 340 -2.39 1.38 -8.95
C PRO A 340 -2.01 0.23 -9.88
N ALA A 341 -1.20 0.52 -10.89
CA ALA A 341 -0.55 -0.45 -11.80
C ALA A 341 0.48 0.29 -12.64
N LEU A 342 1.68 -0.25 -12.77
CA LEU A 342 2.77 0.35 -13.54
C LEU A 342 2.80 -0.24 -14.96
N VAL A 343 1.76 0.07 -15.75
CA VAL A 343 1.54 -0.45 -17.09
C VAL A 343 1.43 0.64 -18.16
N GLY A 344 1.74 0.29 -19.40
CA GLY A 344 1.38 1.05 -20.58
C GLY A 344 0.13 0.46 -21.26
N TRP A 345 -0.84 1.30 -21.60
CA TRP A 345 -2.07 0.88 -22.26
C TRP A 345 -1.90 0.86 -23.78
N VAL A 346 -2.40 -0.17 -24.44
CA VAL A 346 -2.26 -0.35 -25.89
C VAL A 346 -3.60 -0.10 -26.59
N GLY A 347 -3.59 0.72 -27.64
CA GLY A 347 -4.78 1.06 -28.44
C GLY A 347 -5.57 2.21 -27.82
N GLY A 348 -6.83 2.38 -28.22
CA GLY A 348 -7.72 3.46 -27.72
C GLY A 348 -7.61 4.76 -28.49
N GLU A 349 -6.72 4.88 -29.48
CA GLU A 349 -6.72 6.00 -30.43
C GLU A 349 -7.90 5.86 -31.42
N PRO A 350 -8.51 6.97 -31.87
CA PRO A 350 -9.54 6.92 -32.92
C PRO A 350 -9.02 6.22 -34.18
N GLY A 351 -9.65 5.11 -34.53
CA GLY A 351 -9.28 4.31 -35.71
C GLY A 351 -8.46 3.06 -35.42
N PHE A 352 -7.99 2.87 -34.18
CA PHE A 352 -7.39 1.61 -33.74
C PHE A 352 -8.33 0.90 -32.77
N SER A 353 -8.91 -0.20 -33.17
CA SER A 353 -9.72 -1.04 -32.28
C SER A 353 -9.38 -2.51 -32.48
N PHE A 354 -9.27 -3.25 -31.38
CA PHE A 354 -9.22 -4.70 -31.37
C PHE A 354 -10.58 -5.36 -31.73
N SER A 355 -11.57 -4.56 -32.16
CA SER A 355 -12.95 -5.00 -32.41
C SER A 355 -13.08 -6.09 -33.47
N ILE A 356 -12.07 -6.30 -34.29
CA ILE A 356 -12.07 -7.35 -35.33
C ILE A 356 -11.90 -8.77 -34.73
N VAL A 357 -11.40 -8.88 -33.51
CA VAL A 357 -11.00 -10.18 -32.93
C VAL A 357 -11.98 -10.69 -31.88
N ILE A 358 -12.75 -9.82 -31.22
CA ILE A 358 -13.50 -10.17 -30.02
C ILE A 358 -15.00 -9.89 -30.19
N GLY A 359 -15.68 -10.63 -31.10
CA GLY A 359 -17.13 -10.78 -31.09
C GLY A 359 -18.00 -9.52 -30.92
N GLY A 360 -17.55 -8.33 -31.42
CA GLY A 360 -18.35 -7.09 -31.40
C GLY A 360 -18.14 -6.14 -30.20
N GLY A 361 -17.33 -6.54 -29.21
CA GLY A 361 -16.88 -5.66 -28.10
C GLY A 361 -15.40 -5.31 -28.27
N GLY A 362 -14.99 -4.08 -27.88
CA GLY A 362 -13.57 -3.70 -27.88
C GLY A 362 -12.74 -4.54 -26.90
N GLY A 363 -11.47 -4.83 -27.23
CA GLY A 363 -10.51 -5.41 -26.30
C GLY A 363 -9.79 -4.33 -25.52
N ILE A 364 -9.30 -4.68 -24.34
CA ILE A 364 -8.40 -3.84 -23.54
C ILE A 364 -7.07 -4.54 -23.43
N ALA A 365 -5.98 -3.80 -23.68
CA ALA A 365 -4.64 -4.34 -23.73
C ALA A 365 -3.66 -3.46 -22.98
N TRP A 366 -2.67 -4.11 -22.32
CA TRP A 366 -1.61 -3.45 -21.55
C TRP A 366 -0.34 -4.29 -21.54
N PHE A 367 0.77 -3.66 -21.15
CA PHE A 367 2.06 -4.30 -20.90
C PHE A 367 2.73 -3.66 -19.67
N PRO A 368 3.58 -4.40 -18.94
CA PRO A 368 4.32 -3.84 -17.80
C PRO A 368 5.32 -2.78 -18.29
N LEU A 369 5.42 -1.64 -17.60
CA LEU A 369 6.45 -0.65 -17.87
C LEU A 369 7.84 -1.20 -17.54
N GLY A 370 8.81 -0.92 -18.41
CA GLY A 370 10.21 -1.24 -18.24
C GLY A 370 10.96 -0.21 -17.38
N PRO A 371 12.19 -0.55 -16.90
CA PRO A 371 13.05 0.41 -16.22
C PRO A 371 13.29 1.66 -17.06
N ARG A 372 13.32 2.82 -16.41
CA ARG A 372 13.46 4.15 -17.03
C ARG A 372 12.26 4.63 -17.84
N GLU A 373 11.20 3.84 -17.95
CA GLU A 373 9.96 4.26 -18.61
C GLU A 373 9.07 5.04 -17.62
N VAL A 374 8.52 6.16 -18.10
CA VAL A 374 7.71 7.06 -17.28
C VAL A 374 6.29 6.52 -17.17
N PHE A 375 5.82 6.35 -15.94
CA PHE A 375 4.42 6.07 -15.65
C PHE A 375 3.59 7.36 -15.77
N MET A 376 2.50 7.30 -16.51
CA MET A 376 1.52 8.37 -16.65
C MET A 376 0.25 7.98 -15.91
N PRO A 377 -0.03 8.61 -14.75
CA PRO A 377 -1.29 8.41 -14.05
C PRO A 377 -2.51 8.71 -14.95
N THR A 378 -3.53 7.87 -14.89
CA THR A 378 -4.81 8.08 -15.57
C THR A 378 -5.77 8.95 -14.75
N TYR A 379 -5.39 9.31 -13.55
CA TYR A 379 -6.07 10.17 -12.59
C TYR A 379 -5.39 11.53 -12.49
N HIS A 380 -6.10 12.52 -11.96
CA HIS A 380 -5.56 13.87 -11.83
C HIS A 380 -4.45 13.93 -10.77
N VAL A 381 -3.31 14.51 -11.12
CA VAL A 381 -2.17 14.71 -10.21
C VAL A 381 -1.43 15.99 -10.50
N SER A 382 -0.77 16.54 -9.49
CA SER A 382 0.18 17.64 -9.65
C SER A 382 1.49 17.15 -10.33
N MET A 383 2.24 18.09 -10.89
CA MET A 383 3.59 17.80 -11.40
C MET A 383 4.51 17.27 -10.29
N GLY A 384 4.33 17.73 -9.06
CA GLY A 384 5.06 17.26 -7.89
C GLY A 384 4.83 15.77 -7.63
N TYR A 385 3.57 15.35 -7.62
CA TYR A 385 3.19 13.95 -7.48
C TYR A 385 3.69 13.11 -8.65
N MET A 386 3.46 13.58 -9.90
CA MET A 386 3.93 12.92 -11.11
C MET A 386 5.45 12.67 -11.08
N THR A 387 6.22 13.64 -10.58
CA THR A 387 7.66 13.49 -10.43
C THR A 387 7.98 12.45 -9.35
N ARG A 388 7.39 12.56 -8.16
CA ARG A 388 7.65 11.64 -7.03
C ARG A 388 7.35 10.19 -7.40
N ILE A 389 6.15 9.89 -7.95
CA ILE A 389 5.74 8.54 -8.31
C ILE A 389 6.69 7.88 -9.33
N ASN A 390 7.33 8.67 -10.19
CA ASN A 390 8.29 8.15 -11.16
C ASN A 390 9.68 7.96 -10.55
N VAL A 391 10.24 8.99 -9.90
CA VAL A 391 11.62 8.92 -9.39
C VAL A 391 11.80 7.99 -8.20
N THR A 392 10.73 7.66 -7.46
CA THR A 392 10.78 6.66 -6.39
C THR A 392 10.60 5.22 -6.91
N ASN A 393 10.07 5.04 -8.12
CA ASN A 393 9.77 3.73 -8.69
C ASN A 393 10.70 3.33 -9.84
N THR A 394 11.53 4.23 -10.34
CA THR A 394 12.56 3.90 -11.35
C THR A 394 13.61 5.00 -11.44
N VAL A 395 14.79 4.65 -11.94
CA VAL A 395 15.81 5.64 -12.24
C VAL A 395 15.47 6.36 -13.54
N VAL A 396 14.91 7.56 -13.42
CA VAL A 396 14.53 8.42 -14.55
C VAL A 396 14.90 9.86 -14.28
N ASP A 397 15.36 10.58 -15.33
CA ASP A 397 15.65 12.00 -15.22
C ASP A 397 14.37 12.82 -15.04
N ARG A 398 14.40 13.80 -14.14
CA ARG A 398 13.24 14.67 -13.85
C ARG A 398 12.76 15.42 -15.09
N ASN A 399 13.67 15.87 -15.98
CA ASN A 399 13.30 16.58 -17.20
C ASN A 399 12.55 15.65 -18.16
N THR A 400 12.95 14.35 -18.22
CA THR A 400 12.20 13.35 -18.97
C THR A 400 10.77 13.20 -18.48
N VAL A 401 10.56 13.20 -17.15
CA VAL A 401 9.22 13.16 -16.56
C VAL A 401 8.41 14.40 -16.93
N VAL A 402 9.02 15.58 -16.84
CA VAL A 402 8.40 16.86 -17.21
C VAL A 402 8.04 16.90 -18.70
N ASP A 403 8.93 16.45 -19.59
CA ASP A 403 8.68 16.39 -21.03
C ASP A 403 7.54 15.46 -21.38
N VAL A 404 7.49 14.29 -20.73
CA VAL A 404 6.37 13.32 -20.91
C VAL A 404 5.07 13.93 -20.41
N PHE A 405 5.07 14.58 -19.26
CA PHE A 405 3.87 15.21 -18.68
C PHE A 405 3.30 16.31 -19.58
N HIS A 406 4.15 17.15 -20.14
CA HIS A 406 3.74 18.22 -21.07
C HIS A 406 3.52 17.73 -22.52
N ASN A 407 3.54 16.41 -22.74
CA ASN A 407 3.40 15.79 -24.06
C ASN A 407 4.44 16.25 -25.10
N ASN A 408 5.62 16.68 -24.63
CA ASN A 408 6.74 17.10 -25.49
C ASN A 408 7.58 15.92 -25.97
N ALA A 409 7.53 14.78 -25.27
CA ALA A 409 8.23 13.56 -25.65
C ALA A 409 7.58 12.94 -26.89
N ARG A 410 8.33 12.91 -28.00
CA ARG A 410 7.92 12.27 -29.25
C ARG A 410 8.66 10.93 -29.39
N ASN A 411 7.98 9.93 -29.98
CA ASN A 411 8.57 8.63 -30.29
C ASN A 411 9.14 7.88 -29.06
N VAL A 412 8.35 7.75 -28.00
CA VAL A 412 8.70 6.89 -26.85
C VAL A 412 8.57 5.44 -27.31
N THR A 413 9.66 4.67 -27.23
CA THR A 413 9.66 3.23 -27.46
C THR A 413 9.57 2.53 -26.11
N TYR A 414 8.58 1.64 -25.96
CA TYR A 414 8.37 0.85 -24.76
C TYR A 414 8.95 -0.55 -24.97
N VAL A 415 9.94 -0.93 -24.16
CA VAL A 415 10.70 -2.18 -24.36
C VAL A 415 9.80 -3.40 -24.24
N ASN A 416 8.95 -3.44 -23.22
CA ASN A 416 8.13 -4.62 -22.93
C ASN A 416 6.92 -4.78 -23.87
N GLN A 417 6.54 -3.76 -24.64
CA GLN A 417 5.56 -3.87 -25.71
C GLN A 417 6.07 -4.78 -26.84
N HIS A 418 7.38 -4.88 -27.02
CA HIS A 418 8.04 -5.68 -28.05
C HIS A 418 8.55 -7.04 -27.54
N VAL A 419 8.36 -7.33 -26.26
CA VAL A 419 8.67 -8.65 -25.70
C VAL A 419 7.60 -9.65 -26.11
N ASN A 420 8.04 -10.81 -26.58
CA ASN A 420 7.11 -11.90 -26.91
C ASN A 420 6.28 -12.28 -25.68
N GLY A 421 4.96 -12.21 -25.81
CA GLY A 421 4.04 -12.41 -24.68
C GLY A 421 4.07 -11.31 -23.62
N GLY A 422 4.71 -10.16 -23.87
CA GLY A 422 4.74 -9.04 -22.92
C GLY A 422 3.42 -8.27 -22.84
N VAL A 423 2.63 -8.25 -23.92
CA VAL A 423 1.31 -7.61 -23.96
C VAL A 423 0.21 -8.60 -23.58
N THR A 424 -0.68 -8.18 -22.70
CA THR A 424 -1.88 -8.94 -22.31
C THR A 424 -3.12 -8.25 -22.89
N VAL A 425 -4.05 -9.03 -23.46
CA VAL A 425 -5.29 -8.56 -24.06
C VAL A 425 -6.45 -9.34 -23.49
N VAL A 426 -7.53 -8.67 -23.10
CA VAL A 426 -8.79 -9.28 -22.67
C VAL A 426 -9.99 -8.60 -23.30
N ALA A 427 -11.14 -9.26 -23.27
CA ALA A 427 -12.41 -8.63 -23.61
C ALA A 427 -12.78 -7.53 -22.60
N HIS A 428 -13.48 -6.48 -23.07
CA HIS A 428 -13.98 -5.40 -22.24
C HIS A 428 -14.73 -5.91 -20.99
N ASP A 429 -15.64 -6.88 -21.17
CA ASP A 429 -16.45 -7.42 -20.07
C ASP A 429 -15.64 -8.21 -19.03
N THR A 430 -14.51 -8.80 -19.42
CA THR A 430 -13.56 -9.42 -18.47
C THR A 430 -12.92 -8.34 -17.63
N PHE A 431 -12.50 -7.26 -18.24
CA PHE A 431 -11.82 -6.15 -17.58
C PHE A 431 -12.75 -5.43 -16.60
N VAL A 432 -13.91 -4.94 -17.05
CA VAL A 432 -14.85 -4.18 -16.19
C VAL A 432 -15.57 -5.06 -15.16
N GLY A 433 -15.65 -6.36 -15.41
CA GLY A 433 -16.27 -7.34 -14.51
C GLY A 433 -15.35 -7.82 -13.38
N GLY A 434 -14.10 -7.33 -13.31
CA GLY A 434 -13.13 -7.78 -12.30
C GLY A 434 -12.80 -9.27 -12.39
N ARG A 435 -12.84 -9.86 -13.62
CA ARG A 435 -12.66 -11.29 -13.80
C ARG A 435 -11.19 -11.65 -13.95
N ASP A 436 -10.85 -12.90 -13.55
CA ASP A 436 -9.51 -13.47 -13.73
C ASP A 436 -9.02 -13.30 -15.17
N VAL A 437 -7.91 -12.57 -15.33
CA VAL A 437 -7.31 -12.26 -16.63
C VAL A 437 -6.69 -13.49 -17.25
N SER A 438 -5.98 -14.33 -16.49
CA SER A 438 -5.20 -15.46 -16.99
C SER A 438 -6.05 -16.47 -17.77
N ARG A 439 -7.31 -16.63 -17.36
CA ARG A 439 -8.28 -17.54 -17.99
C ARG A 439 -9.00 -16.94 -19.21
N ASN A 440 -8.87 -15.62 -19.39
CA ASN A 440 -9.62 -14.85 -20.38
C ASN A 440 -8.72 -14.10 -21.36
N VAL A 441 -7.43 -14.46 -21.45
CA VAL A 441 -6.49 -13.83 -22.40
C VAL A 441 -6.93 -14.10 -23.83
N VAL A 442 -6.97 -13.04 -24.64
CA VAL A 442 -7.29 -13.12 -26.06
C VAL A 442 -5.99 -13.10 -26.88
N ASN A 443 -5.85 -14.07 -27.76
CA ASN A 443 -4.71 -14.13 -28.68
C ASN A 443 -4.84 -13.08 -29.78
N VAL A 444 -3.88 -12.14 -29.82
CA VAL A 444 -3.70 -11.15 -30.88
C VAL A 444 -2.29 -11.33 -31.45
N PRO A 445 -2.09 -11.26 -32.78
CA PRO A 445 -0.76 -11.40 -33.38
C PRO A 445 0.22 -10.37 -32.82
N GLU A 446 1.39 -10.81 -32.38
CA GLU A 446 2.40 -9.97 -31.74
C GLU A 446 2.82 -8.75 -32.56
N ARG A 447 2.95 -8.93 -33.88
CA ARG A 447 3.26 -7.84 -34.82
C ARG A 447 2.24 -6.69 -34.72
N ASP A 448 0.96 -7.01 -34.47
CA ASP A 448 -0.11 -6.04 -34.43
C ASP A 448 -0.06 -5.30 -33.09
N LEU A 449 0.27 -6.03 -32.00
CA LEU A 449 0.47 -5.47 -30.65
C LEU A 449 1.71 -4.58 -30.58
N ALA A 450 2.84 -5.03 -31.17
CA ALA A 450 4.09 -4.27 -31.17
C ALA A 450 4.02 -2.97 -31.98
N SER A 451 3.14 -2.91 -32.99
CA SER A 451 2.94 -1.72 -33.83
C SER A 451 1.81 -0.81 -33.35
N ALA A 452 1.04 -1.25 -32.35
CA ALA A 452 -0.10 -0.50 -31.85
C ALA A 452 0.33 0.75 -31.05
N PRO A 453 -0.40 1.86 -31.15
CA PRO A 453 -0.09 3.06 -30.40
C PRO A 453 -0.30 2.81 -28.89
N VAL A 454 0.53 3.47 -28.07
CA VAL A 454 0.39 3.45 -26.62
C VAL A 454 -0.50 4.62 -26.19
N ASN A 455 -1.59 4.29 -25.53
CA ASN A 455 -2.55 5.25 -25.01
C ASN A 455 -2.15 5.73 -23.60
N ARG A 456 -2.00 7.02 -23.44
CA ARG A 456 -1.66 7.65 -22.16
C ARG A 456 -2.89 8.02 -21.32
N ALA A 457 -4.08 8.03 -21.89
CA ALA A 457 -5.33 8.37 -21.21
C ALA A 457 -5.94 7.19 -20.43
N GLY A 458 -5.33 6.01 -20.53
CA GLY A 458 -5.87 4.80 -19.90
C GLY A 458 -6.90 4.06 -20.78
N PRO A 459 -7.49 2.97 -20.26
CA PRO A 459 -8.47 2.19 -20.99
C PRO A 459 -9.78 2.96 -21.14
N ALA A 460 -10.41 2.87 -22.31
CA ALA A 460 -11.76 3.38 -22.54
C ALA A 460 -12.81 2.43 -21.91
N ALA A 461 -12.83 2.36 -20.59
CA ALA A 461 -13.70 1.47 -19.81
C ALA A 461 -14.30 2.22 -18.63
N GLU A 462 -15.62 2.32 -18.62
CA GLU A 462 -16.34 2.89 -17.49
C GLU A 462 -16.47 1.82 -16.39
N PRO A 463 -16.12 2.14 -15.12
CA PRO A 463 -16.25 1.19 -14.03
C PRO A 463 -17.72 0.94 -13.71
N THR A 464 -18.00 -0.26 -13.24
CA THR A 464 -19.30 -0.72 -12.74
C THR A 464 -19.21 -1.06 -11.27
N HIS A 465 -20.32 -1.38 -10.62
CA HIS A 465 -20.29 -1.91 -9.26
C HIS A 465 -19.43 -3.19 -9.15
N ALA A 466 -19.51 -4.07 -10.15
CA ALA A 466 -18.65 -5.26 -10.22
C ALA A 466 -17.16 -4.93 -10.29
N SER A 467 -16.80 -3.80 -10.89
CA SER A 467 -15.41 -3.34 -10.91
C SER A 467 -14.89 -2.97 -9.50
N VAL A 468 -15.77 -2.49 -8.63
CA VAL A 468 -15.39 -2.07 -7.25
C VAL A 468 -15.20 -3.27 -6.34
N ILE A 469 -16.12 -4.24 -6.41
CA ILE A 469 -16.09 -5.43 -5.54
C ILE A 469 -15.27 -6.59 -6.12
N GLY A 470 -14.91 -6.55 -7.41
CA GLY A 470 -14.27 -7.64 -8.13
C GLY A 470 -15.24 -8.79 -8.45
N GLU A 471 -14.70 -9.93 -8.91
CA GLU A 471 -15.45 -11.19 -9.06
C GLU A 471 -15.66 -11.89 -7.70
N SER A 472 -15.34 -11.22 -6.61
CA SER A 472 -15.40 -11.72 -5.24
C SER A 472 -16.80 -12.21 -4.89
N ARG A 473 -16.86 -13.33 -4.19
CA ARG A 473 -18.14 -13.88 -3.73
C ARG A 473 -18.68 -13.05 -2.57
N VAL A 474 -19.98 -12.80 -2.58
CA VAL A 474 -20.65 -12.23 -1.41
C VAL A 474 -20.28 -13.06 -0.18
N SER A 475 -19.73 -12.42 0.85
CA SER A 475 -19.30 -13.11 2.05
C SER A 475 -20.51 -13.57 2.87
N THR A 476 -20.41 -14.77 3.44
CA THR A 476 -21.34 -15.30 4.44
C THR A 476 -20.94 -14.86 5.86
N ALA A 477 -19.68 -14.60 6.09
CA ALA A 477 -19.14 -14.06 7.33
C ALA A 477 -19.31 -12.53 7.32
N ARG A 478 -20.24 -12.03 8.10
CA ARG A 478 -20.52 -10.58 8.19
C ARG A 478 -20.40 -10.13 9.63
N PRO A 479 -19.83 -8.93 9.86
CA PRO A 479 -19.84 -8.39 11.20
C PRO A 479 -21.27 -8.23 11.71
N PRO A 480 -21.52 -8.41 13.03
CA PRO A 480 -22.78 -8.04 13.64
C PRO A 480 -23.10 -6.55 13.35
N ALA A 481 -24.37 -6.24 13.12
CA ALA A 481 -24.79 -4.86 12.82
C ALA A 481 -24.39 -3.87 13.93
N THR A 482 -24.31 -4.32 15.17
CA THR A 482 -23.84 -3.55 16.32
C THR A 482 -22.35 -3.21 16.22
N VAL A 483 -21.54 -4.04 15.57
CA VAL A 483 -20.12 -3.80 15.34
C VAL A 483 -19.93 -2.76 14.24
N VAL A 484 -20.65 -2.92 13.10
CA VAL A 484 -20.56 -1.99 11.95
C VAL A 484 -20.97 -0.57 12.32
N SER A 485 -22.03 -0.42 13.12
CA SER A 485 -22.60 0.88 13.48
C SER A 485 -21.94 1.54 14.70
N ARG A 486 -20.93 0.89 15.29
CA ARG A 486 -20.33 1.35 16.54
C ARG A 486 -19.49 2.60 16.33
N THR A 487 -19.76 3.60 17.16
CA THR A 487 -18.93 4.80 17.23
C THR A 487 -17.71 4.55 18.12
N THR A 488 -16.58 5.16 17.77
CA THR A 488 -15.34 5.09 18.55
C THR A 488 -14.93 6.47 19.03
N VAL A 489 -14.05 6.52 20.01
CA VAL A 489 -13.40 7.73 20.47
C VAL A 489 -12.19 7.99 19.59
N ALA A 490 -12.07 9.19 19.06
CA ALA A 490 -10.97 9.60 18.20
C ALA A 490 -10.35 10.91 18.72
N VAL A 491 -9.03 11.00 18.65
CA VAL A 491 -8.29 12.26 18.90
C VAL A 491 -8.22 13.08 17.62
N ARG A 492 -8.07 12.40 16.48
CA ARG A 492 -8.04 13.01 15.14
C ARG A 492 -9.39 12.88 14.46
N ALA A 493 -9.75 13.89 13.67
CA ALA A 493 -10.92 13.79 12.82
C ALA A 493 -10.66 12.78 11.68
N PRO A 494 -11.61 11.86 11.42
CA PRO A 494 -11.52 10.96 10.28
C PRO A 494 -11.43 11.72 8.95
N ALA A 495 -10.69 11.17 7.99
CA ALA A 495 -10.66 11.68 6.64
C ALA A 495 -11.97 11.32 5.91
N LYS A 496 -12.30 12.09 4.88
CA LYS A 496 -13.43 11.74 4.01
C LYS A 496 -13.00 10.64 3.04
N PRO A 497 -13.65 9.48 3.04
CA PRO A 497 -13.35 8.44 2.08
C PRO A 497 -13.71 8.91 0.67
N GLN A 498 -12.92 8.49 -0.31
CA GLN A 498 -13.25 8.67 -1.72
C GLN A 498 -14.04 7.45 -2.19
N THR A 499 -15.27 7.68 -2.63
CA THR A 499 -16.19 6.59 -2.99
C THR A 499 -16.49 6.59 -4.48
N PHE A 500 -16.76 5.40 -5.02
CA PHE A 500 -17.26 5.24 -6.37
C PHE A 500 -18.75 5.65 -6.43
N HIS A 501 -19.07 6.57 -7.33
CA HIS A 501 -20.46 6.92 -7.64
C HIS A 501 -20.79 6.49 -9.08
N SER A 502 -21.61 5.47 -9.24
CA SER A 502 -22.14 5.15 -10.56
C SER A 502 -23.10 6.27 -11.01
N ASN A 503 -22.88 6.82 -12.18
CA ASN A 503 -23.74 7.87 -12.76
C ASN A 503 -25.19 7.43 -13.04
N GLY A 504 -25.64 6.30 -12.49
CA GLY A 504 -26.95 5.69 -12.74
C GLY A 504 -28.04 5.87 -11.70
N ALA A 505 -27.78 6.50 -10.55
CA ALA A 505 -28.80 6.76 -9.53
C ALA A 505 -28.76 8.23 -9.12
N ALA A 506 -29.59 9.05 -9.76
CA ALA A 506 -29.87 10.40 -9.30
C ALA A 506 -30.64 10.32 -7.97
N THR A 507 -29.93 10.38 -6.83
CA THR A 507 -30.54 10.72 -5.55
C THR A 507 -30.40 12.22 -5.33
N THR A 508 -31.53 12.88 -5.28
CA THR A 508 -31.72 14.30 -4.98
C THR A 508 -31.12 14.63 -3.61
N GLY A 509 -30.05 15.44 -3.58
CA GLY A 509 -29.60 16.11 -2.37
C GLY A 509 -28.09 16.09 -2.12
N GLY A 510 -27.32 16.69 -3.02
CA GLY A 510 -25.90 17.00 -2.79
C GLY A 510 -25.29 17.52 -4.08
N GLN A 511 -24.57 18.64 -4.05
CA GLN A 511 -23.90 19.13 -5.24
C GLN A 511 -23.02 18.04 -5.84
N PRO A 512 -23.09 17.75 -7.16
CA PRO A 512 -22.27 16.73 -7.78
C PRO A 512 -20.81 17.18 -7.72
N GLY A 513 -19.97 16.41 -7.03
CA GLY A 513 -18.54 16.44 -7.24
C GLY A 513 -18.29 16.12 -8.71
N GLN A 514 -17.54 16.96 -9.40
CA GLN A 514 -17.21 16.79 -10.81
C GLN A 514 -16.47 15.46 -10.96
N GLY A 515 -17.17 14.45 -11.50
CA GLY A 515 -16.54 13.24 -12.00
C GLY A 515 -15.46 13.61 -13.02
N TYR A 516 -14.28 13.07 -12.85
CA TYR A 516 -13.15 13.28 -13.75
C TYR A 516 -13.54 12.92 -15.18
N ARG A 517 -13.50 13.91 -16.04
CA ARG A 517 -13.52 13.77 -17.50
C ARG A 517 -12.08 13.99 -17.95
N PRO A 518 -11.42 13.01 -18.60
CA PRO A 518 -10.09 13.24 -19.14
C PRO A 518 -10.12 14.48 -20.05
N PRO A 519 -9.06 15.30 -20.08
CA PRO A 519 -9.02 16.49 -20.90
C PRO A 519 -9.18 16.12 -22.37
N SER A 520 -10.34 16.43 -22.95
CA SER A 520 -10.56 16.35 -24.37
C SER A 520 -9.70 17.41 -25.05
N GLN A 521 -8.81 16.99 -25.92
CA GLN A 521 -8.06 17.91 -26.79
C GLN A 521 -9.06 18.72 -27.60
N GLN A 522 -9.21 20.00 -27.30
CA GLN A 522 -9.79 20.97 -28.22
C GLN A 522 -8.73 21.32 -29.28
N GLY A 523 -8.67 20.51 -30.30
CA GLY A 523 -8.07 20.84 -31.57
C GLY A 523 -9.19 21.20 -32.54
N GLY A 524 -9.40 22.50 -32.78
CA GLY A 524 -10.35 22.96 -33.76
C GLY A 524 -9.95 22.51 -35.16
N MET A 525 -10.77 21.73 -35.80
CA MET A 525 -10.86 21.64 -37.26
C MET A 525 -12.30 21.90 -37.67
N GLN A 526 -12.47 23.05 -38.32
CA GLN A 526 -13.68 23.37 -39.07
C GLN A 526 -13.83 22.37 -40.20
N SER A 527 -14.88 21.56 -40.16
CA SER A 527 -15.31 20.74 -41.29
C SER A 527 -16.34 21.53 -42.11
N ALA A 528 -16.01 21.70 -43.40
CA ALA A 528 -16.90 22.23 -44.43
C ALA A 528 -18.04 21.24 -44.73
N PRO A 529 -19.22 21.75 -45.16
CA PRO A 529 -20.40 20.91 -45.41
C PRO A 529 -20.27 20.11 -46.74
N PRO A 530 -20.84 18.91 -46.85
CA PRO A 530 -20.83 18.13 -48.08
C PRO A 530 -21.93 18.64 -49.02
N GLN A 531 -21.52 18.70 -50.30
CA GLN A 531 -22.42 18.97 -51.43
C GLN A 531 -23.24 17.74 -51.84
N ASN A 532 -24.40 18.06 -52.36
CA ASN A 532 -25.50 17.25 -52.84
C ASN A 532 -25.15 16.15 -53.89
N GLY A 533 -25.91 15.06 -53.81
CA GLY A 533 -26.14 14.13 -54.90
C GLY A 533 -27.61 13.72 -54.95
N GLU A 534 -28.20 13.91 -56.10
CA GLU A 534 -29.62 13.80 -56.46
C GLU A 534 -30.25 12.41 -56.41
N GLY A 535 -31.56 12.32 -56.19
CA GLY A 535 -32.33 11.10 -56.45
C GLY A 535 -33.80 11.14 -56.07
N ARG A 536 -34.62 11.71 -56.94
CA ARG A 536 -36.03 11.46 -57.30
C ARG A 536 -37.00 10.73 -56.35
N GLY A 537 -38.17 11.34 -56.11
CA GLY A 537 -39.44 10.63 -56.28
C GLY A 537 -40.59 11.03 -55.37
N ASN A 538 -41.54 11.74 -55.97
CA ASN A 538 -43.00 11.80 -55.72
C ASN A 538 -43.61 12.62 -54.58
N GLU A 539 -44.22 13.69 -55.04
CA GLU A 539 -45.38 14.43 -54.53
C GLU A 539 -46.68 13.58 -54.36
N PRO A 540 -47.84 14.05 -53.82
CA PRO A 540 -48.25 15.45 -53.59
C PRO A 540 -49.13 15.76 -52.31
N ASN A 541 -49.29 16.98 -52.01
CA ASN A 541 -50.55 17.75 -51.94
C ASN A 541 -50.91 18.50 -50.61
N ASN A 542 -51.14 19.77 -50.87
CA ASN A 542 -52.10 20.73 -50.28
C ASN A 542 -51.89 21.34 -48.89
N GLY A 543 -51.79 22.70 -48.97
CA GLY A 543 -52.52 23.55 -48.08
C GLY A 543 -51.88 24.88 -47.69
N ARG A 544 -52.10 25.88 -48.56
CA ARG A 544 -52.31 27.36 -48.30
C ARG A 544 -51.70 28.01 -47.05
N GLY A 545 -50.82 28.98 -47.27
CA GLY A 545 -51.19 30.39 -46.87
C GLY A 545 -50.31 31.02 -45.83
N ASN A 546 -49.43 31.84 -46.13
CA ASN A 546 -49.39 33.31 -46.01
C ASN A 546 -47.90 33.77 -46.05
N VAL A 547 -47.77 34.76 -46.93
CA VAL A 547 -46.55 35.56 -47.13
C VAL A 547 -46.49 36.61 -46.04
N GLU A 548 -45.33 36.72 -45.39
CA GLU A 548 -44.90 37.92 -44.69
C GLU A 548 -43.42 38.18 -44.94
N GLN A 549 -43.16 39.44 -45.31
CA GLN A 549 -41.89 40.00 -45.77
C GLN A 549 -40.83 40.08 -44.65
N PRO A 550 -39.54 40.04 -44.98
CA PRO A 550 -38.48 40.24 -44.00
C PRO A 550 -38.25 41.74 -43.72
N ALA A 551 -38.09 42.05 -42.42
CA ALA A 551 -37.67 43.34 -41.91
C ALA A 551 -36.17 43.60 -42.10
N PRO A 552 -35.73 44.85 -42.25
CA PRO A 552 -34.34 45.19 -42.56
C PRO A 552 -33.41 45.05 -41.34
N GLN A 553 -32.18 44.62 -41.60
CA GLN A 553 -31.08 44.54 -40.62
C GLN A 553 -30.62 45.96 -40.21
N PRO A 554 -30.27 46.20 -38.94
CA PRO A 554 -29.61 47.42 -38.52
C PRO A 554 -28.10 47.37 -38.79
N GLU A 555 -27.62 48.50 -39.36
CA GLU A 555 -26.23 48.79 -39.62
C GLU A 555 -25.37 48.76 -38.30
N GLN A 556 -24.25 48.07 -38.33
CA GLN A 556 -23.27 48.08 -37.26
C GLN A 556 -22.38 49.31 -37.41
N ARG A 557 -22.42 50.17 -36.38
CA ARG A 557 -21.44 51.23 -36.17
C ARG A 557 -20.14 50.61 -35.62
N PRO A 558 -18.97 51.10 -36.02
CA PRO A 558 -17.70 50.69 -35.44
C PRO A 558 -17.55 51.14 -33.99
N ALA A 559 -17.06 50.24 -33.14
CA ALA A 559 -16.72 50.51 -31.75
C ALA A 559 -15.51 51.45 -31.64
N PRO A 560 -15.48 52.40 -30.69
CA PRO A 560 -14.32 53.26 -30.45
C PRO A 560 -13.19 52.43 -29.79
N GLN A 561 -11.96 52.73 -30.21
CA GLN A 561 -10.73 52.20 -29.61
C GLN A 561 -10.56 52.68 -28.16
N PRO A 562 -10.08 51.85 -27.27
CA PRO A 562 -9.73 52.29 -25.92
C PRO A 562 -8.49 53.14 -25.90
N GLU A 563 -8.57 54.33 -25.32
CA GLU A 563 -7.40 55.15 -24.95
C GLU A 563 -6.60 54.47 -23.84
N GLU A 564 -5.30 54.30 -24.08
CA GLU A 564 -4.34 53.87 -23.07
C GLU A 564 -4.19 54.98 -22.01
N ARG A 565 -4.62 54.67 -20.77
CA ARG A 565 -4.21 55.46 -19.60
C ARG A 565 -2.94 54.88 -19.00
N PRO A 566 -2.00 55.77 -18.62
CA PRO A 566 -0.77 55.31 -17.94
C PRO A 566 -1.09 54.66 -16.60
N ALA A 567 -0.42 53.55 -16.28
CA ALA A 567 -0.54 52.83 -15.01
C ALA A 567 -0.09 53.71 -13.83
N PRO A 568 -0.81 53.72 -12.69
CA PRO A 568 -0.35 54.39 -11.48
C PRO A 568 0.82 53.61 -10.86
N GLN A 569 1.85 54.36 -10.42
CA GLN A 569 2.97 53.83 -9.62
C GLN A 569 2.48 53.23 -8.32
N PRO A 570 3.07 52.12 -7.83
CA PRO A 570 2.72 51.56 -6.56
C PRO A 570 3.19 52.41 -5.40
N GLU A 571 2.26 52.97 -4.62
CA GLU A 571 2.55 53.54 -3.31
C GLU A 571 2.96 52.41 -2.35
N GLN A 572 4.14 52.55 -1.76
CA GLN A 572 4.62 51.70 -0.68
C GLN A 572 3.76 51.92 0.59
N ARG A 573 2.89 50.97 0.90
CA ARG A 573 2.25 50.92 2.22
C ARG A 573 3.24 50.35 3.26
N PRO A 574 3.27 50.91 4.48
CA PRO A 574 4.04 50.34 5.58
C PRO A 574 3.54 48.94 5.94
N ALA A 575 4.47 48.06 6.29
CA ALA A 575 4.16 46.72 6.72
C ALA A 575 3.25 46.71 7.96
N PRO A 576 2.21 45.86 8.00
CA PRO A 576 1.37 45.71 9.19
C PRO A 576 2.14 45.02 10.33
N PRO A 577 1.83 45.32 11.60
CA PRO A 577 2.45 44.64 12.73
C PRO A 577 2.05 43.16 12.76
N PRO A 578 2.88 42.28 13.37
CA PRO A 578 2.63 40.84 13.39
C PRO A 578 1.31 40.52 14.07
N GLU A 579 0.41 39.84 13.34
CA GLU A 579 -0.86 39.34 13.88
C GLU A 579 -0.59 38.23 14.91
N GLN A 580 -1.18 38.38 16.07
CA GLN A 580 -1.34 37.30 17.03
C GLN A 580 -2.25 36.20 16.43
N PRO A 581 -2.01 34.90 16.71
CA PRO A 581 -2.82 33.82 16.15
C PRO A 581 -4.29 33.97 16.55
N ARG A 582 -5.16 34.22 15.58
CA ARG A 582 -6.62 34.12 15.77
C ARG A 582 -6.99 32.65 15.90
N ALA A 583 -7.64 32.32 16.99
CA ALA A 583 -8.32 31.05 17.18
C ALA A 583 -9.29 30.79 16.01
N GLN A 584 -9.09 29.68 15.33
CA GLN A 584 -10.00 29.20 14.28
C GLN A 584 -11.30 28.74 14.93
N THR A 585 -12.42 29.25 14.48
CA THR A 585 -13.74 28.78 14.87
C THR A 585 -14.01 27.41 14.23
N PRO A 586 -14.37 26.37 15.00
CA PRO A 586 -14.64 25.05 14.43
C PRO A 586 -15.95 25.06 13.64
N SER A 587 -15.92 24.41 12.49
CA SER A 587 -17.09 24.08 11.68
C SER A 587 -18.01 23.11 12.45
N GLN A 588 -19.27 23.51 12.66
CA GLN A 588 -20.28 22.70 13.35
C GLN A 588 -20.70 21.52 12.46
N ASN A 589 -20.16 20.33 12.68
CA ASN A 589 -20.83 19.04 12.38
C ASN A 589 -19.94 17.79 12.67
N ALA A 590 -18.83 17.94 13.45
CA ALA A 590 -18.20 16.79 14.06
C ALA A 590 -18.51 16.81 15.56
N ARG A 591 -18.99 15.74 16.14
CA ARG A 591 -18.97 15.56 17.58
C ARG A 591 -17.50 15.46 17.97
N SER A 592 -16.92 16.61 18.32
CA SER A 592 -15.60 16.69 18.91
C SER A 592 -15.63 15.93 20.22
N ALA A 593 -14.62 15.12 20.49
CA ALA A 593 -14.37 14.64 21.83
C ALA A 593 -14.42 15.81 22.81
N PRO A 594 -14.97 15.64 24.02
CA PRO A 594 -14.97 16.70 25.01
C PRO A 594 -13.52 17.15 25.25
N PRO A 595 -13.28 18.45 25.51
CA PRO A 595 -11.93 18.97 25.70
C PRO A 595 -11.26 18.18 26.82
N VAL A 596 -10.07 17.65 26.55
CA VAL A 596 -9.24 16.91 27.50
C VAL A 596 -9.03 17.81 28.73
N ARG A 597 -9.62 17.41 29.84
CA ARG A 597 -9.42 18.07 31.12
C ARG A 597 -8.01 17.74 31.59
N GLN A 598 -7.18 18.74 31.84
CA GLN A 598 -5.90 18.48 32.50
C GLN A 598 -6.18 17.86 33.87
N PRO A 599 -5.56 16.72 34.20
CA PRO A 599 -5.76 16.06 35.47
C PRO A 599 -5.37 17.00 36.62
N THR A 600 -6.13 16.95 37.70
CA THR A 600 -5.82 17.74 38.92
C THR A 600 -4.50 17.25 39.54
N PRO A 601 -3.81 18.08 40.30
CA PRO A 601 -2.58 17.67 41.00
C PRO A 601 -2.75 16.39 41.83
N GLN A 602 -3.95 16.12 42.35
CA GLN A 602 -4.27 14.93 43.12
C GLN A 602 -4.44 13.69 42.24
N GLU A 603 -5.02 13.84 41.05
CA GLU A 603 -5.13 12.78 40.04
C GLU A 603 -3.75 12.44 39.47
N GLN A 604 -2.91 13.43 39.16
CA GLN A 604 -1.52 13.23 38.74
C GLN A 604 -0.69 12.49 39.80
N GLN A 605 -0.87 12.82 41.07
CA GLN A 605 -0.19 12.11 42.15
C GLN A 605 -0.66 10.65 42.26
N SER A 606 -1.95 10.39 42.09
CA SER A 606 -2.50 9.02 42.14
C SER A 606 -2.00 8.18 40.98
N ASP A 607 -1.95 8.74 39.77
CA ASP A 607 -1.47 8.07 38.58
C ASP A 607 0.04 7.83 38.64
N THR A 608 0.81 8.81 39.13
CA THR A 608 2.24 8.64 39.41
C THR A 608 2.50 7.57 40.47
N ALA A 609 1.68 7.51 41.52
CA ALA A 609 1.80 6.47 42.55
C ALA A 609 1.49 5.06 42.01
N LYS A 610 0.49 4.92 41.10
CA LYS A 610 0.19 3.65 40.44
C LYS A 610 1.35 3.20 39.55
N GLN A 611 1.90 4.11 38.75
CA GLN A 611 3.07 3.83 37.90
C GLN A 611 4.32 3.47 38.70
N GLN A 612 4.58 4.18 39.82
CA GLN A 612 5.70 3.86 40.71
C GLN A 612 5.50 2.50 41.38
N GLY A 613 4.29 2.20 41.88
CA GLY A 613 3.99 0.91 42.49
C GLY A 613 4.14 -0.27 41.48
N TRP A 614 3.85 -0.04 40.18
CA TRP A 614 4.12 -1.01 39.15
C TRP A 614 5.63 -1.19 38.91
N GLN A 615 6.40 -0.10 38.81
CA GLN A 615 7.85 -0.14 38.62
C GLN A 615 8.57 -0.79 39.81
N ASP A 616 8.14 -0.52 41.05
CA ASP A 616 8.71 -1.14 42.25
C ASP A 616 8.45 -2.66 42.23
N LYS A 617 7.23 -3.09 41.87
CA LYS A 617 6.87 -4.50 41.74
C LYS A 617 7.67 -5.22 40.65
N HIS A 618 7.91 -4.55 39.53
CA HIS A 618 8.72 -5.07 38.41
C HIS A 618 10.21 -5.21 38.81
N GLN A 619 10.75 -4.26 39.56
CA GLN A 619 12.12 -4.35 40.08
C GLN A 619 12.29 -5.48 41.10
N GLU A 620 11.29 -5.77 41.94
CA GLU A 620 11.31 -6.91 42.86
C GLU A 620 11.31 -8.26 42.13
N VAL A 621 10.54 -8.39 41.02
CA VAL A 621 10.49 -9.61 40.22
C VAL A 621 11.81 -9.86 39.46
N HIS A 622 12.38 -8.86 38.85
CA HIS A 622 13.70 -8.98 38.15
C HIS A 622 14.88 -9.04 39.11
N GLY A 623 14.80 -8.48 40.30
CA GLY A 623 15.83 -8.59 41.35
C GLY A 623 16.01 -10.00 41.92
N SER A 624 15.00 -10.86 41.79
CA SER A 624 15.04 -12.25 42.28
C SER A 624 15.67 -13.24 41.29
N GLN A 625 15.89 -12.87 40.04
CA GLN A 625 16.44 -13.76 39.01
C GLN A 625 17.98 -13.75 38.87
N ASN A 626 18.69 -12.87 39.60
CA ASN A 626 20.13 -12.72 39.49
C ASN A 626 20.93 -13.49 40.53
N THR A 627 20.38 -14.52 41.17
CA THR A 627 21.16 -15.45 42.03
C THR A 627 21.57 -16.66 41.20
N PRO A 628 22.90 -16.93 41.01
CA PRO A 628 23.34 -18.13 40.28
C PRO A 628 22.98 -19.39 41.07
N PRO A 629 22.48 -20.46 40.41
CA PRO A 629 22.12 -21.70 41.07
C PRO A 629 23.37 -22.37 41.64
N PRO A 630 23.27 -23.06 42.80
CA PRO A 630 24.41 -23.78 43.39
C PRO A 630 24.84 -24.94 42.48
N ALA A 631 26.13 -25.09 42.32
CA ALA A 631 26.76 -26.14 41.53
C ALA A 631 26.33 -27.55 41.98
N ASN A 632 25.69 -28.29 41.12
CA ASN A 632 25.27 -29.66 41.37
C ASN A 632 26.37 -30.61 40.96
N ASN A 633 26.98 -31.30 41.94
CA ASN A 633 27.97 -32.39 41.78
C ASN A 633 27.27 -33.57 41.14
N GLN A 634 27.63 -33.89 39.89
CA GLN A 634 27.32 -35.18 39.27
C GLN A 634 28.39 -36.24 39.67
N PRO A 635 28.01 -37.44 40.05
CA PRO A 635 28.93 -38.56 40.12
C PRO A 635 29.04 -39.22 38.73
N SER A 636 30.30 -39.41 38.34
CA SER A 636 30.73 -40.16 37.16
C SER A 636 30.31 -41.64 37.24
N HIS A 637 29.67 -42.15 36.18
CA HIS A 637 29.61 -43.58 35.90
C HIS A 637 30.16 -43.89 34.51
N SER A 638 31.16 -44.78 34.57
CA SER A 638 31.95 -45.41 33.54
C SER A 638 31.13 -46.27 32.57
N GLN A 639 31.53 -46.20 31.31
CA GLN A 639 31.19 -47.18 30.25
C GLN A 639 31.78 -48.58 30.58
N PRO A 640 31.20 -49.63 29.99
CA PRO A 640 32.01 -50.61 29.27
C PRO A 640 31.52 -50.88 27.84
N SER A 641 32.55 -51.13 27.05
CA SER A 641 32.59 -51.57 25.66
C SER A 641 32.15 -53.02 25.46
N GLY A 642 31.65 -53.33 24.26
CA GLY A 642 31.94 -54.59 23.60
C GLY A 642 30.78 -55.45 23.12
N GLY A 643 30.83 -55.83 21.84
CA GLY A 643 30.35 -57.14 21.39
C GLY A 643 29.40 -57.19 20.21
N GLN A 644 29.99 -57.58 19.12
CA GLN A 644 29.45 -57.92 17.81
C GLN A 644 28.45 -59.10 17.76
N SER A 645 27.77 -59.16 16.58
CA SER A 645 27.30 -60.31 15.78
C SER A 645 25.82 -60.69 15.98
N GLY A 646 24.99 -60.65 14.91
CA GLY A 646 24.92 -61.58 13.84
C GLY A 646 23.53 -62.07 13.60
N GLY A 647 23.00 -61.90 12.40
CA GLY A 647 22.29 -62.96 11.68
C GLY A 647 20.79 -63.12 11.85
N GLY A 648 20.08 -63.08 10.73
CA GLY A 648 19.01 -64.02 10.46
C GLY A 648 17.63 -63.44 10.13
N HIS A 649 17.33 -63.24 8.88
CA HIS A 649 16.00 -63.47 8.29
C HIS A 649 15.57 -64.95 8.41
N PRO A 650 14.32 -65.41 8.28
CA PRO A 650 13.35 -65.06 7.22
C PRO A 650 11.82 -65.09 7.52
N SER A 651 11.09 -64.52 6.59
CA SER A 651 9.85 -64.98 5.93
C SER A 651 8.59 -65.45 6.69
N GLY A 652 7.48 -64.94 6.21
CA GLY A 652 6.32 -65.78 5.92
C GLY A 652 5.00 -65.44 6.57
N GLY A 653 4.02 -65.07 5.75
CA GLY A 653 2.73 -65.70 5.76
C GLY A 653 1.52 -64.82 6.09
N GLN A 654 0.86 -64.34 5.06
CA GLN A 654 -0.55 -64.56 4.65
C GLN A 654 -1.68 -64.52 5.72
N GLY A 655 -2.72 -63.75 5.35
CA GLY A 655 -4.10 -64.19 5.51
C GLY A 655 -5.05 -63.20 6.17
N SER A 656 -5.77 -62.46 5.43
CA SER A 656 -7.17 -62.51 4.94
C SER A 656 -8.24 -61.90 5.84
N GLN A 657 -9.02 -61.01 5.21
CA GLN A 657 -10.51 -60.83 5.31
C GLN A 657 -11.08 -60.37 6.68
N GLY A 658 -11.92 -59.41 6.80
CA GLY A 658 -12.95 -58.85 5.97
C GLY A 658 -13.95 -58.10 6.84
N GLN A 659 -14.71 -57.28 6.19
CA GLN A 659 -16.08 -56.83 6.53
C GLN A 659 -16.31 -55.48 7.20
N LYS A 660 -16.92 -54.69 6.37
CA LYS A 660 -17.75 -53.49 6.56
C LYS A 660 -19.21 -53.89 6.97
N PRO A 661 -20.14 -52.93 7.12
CA PRO A 661 -20.63 -52.14 8.24
C PRO A 661 -22.04 -52.58 8.70
N PRO A 662 -22.97 -51.84 9.31
CA PRO A 662 -23.67 -50.67 8.86
C PRO A 662 -24.25 -49.66 9.91
N HIS A 663 -24.65 -48.52 9.39
CA HIS A 663 -25.76 -47.60 9.70
C HIS A 663 -26.39 -47.51 11.11
N ARG A 664 -26.37 -46.29 11.62
CA ARG A 664 -27.56 -45.39 11.76
C ARG A 664 -27.10 -43.95 11.96
#